data_a634fc3fa0ed69abe715b97142fd7946
#
_entry.id   a634fc3fa0ed69abe715b97142fd7946
#
_cell.length_a   1.000
_cell.length_b   1.000
_cell.length_c   1.000
_cell.angle_alpha   90.00
_cell.angle_beta   90.00
_cell.angle_gamma   90.00
#
_symmetry.space_group_name_H-M   'P 1'
#
loop_
_entity.id
_entity.type
_entity.pdbx_description
1 polymer ?
#
loop_
_entity_poly.entity_id
_entity_poly.type
_entity_poly.pdbx_seq_one_letter_code
_entity_poly.pdbx_strand_id
1 'polypeptide(L)'
;MKEDSGQRSAVSRRRSIRMWGAVALLTLVAFALRVYRLDFVSLRGDEAFTVIFVQRTWEGLWKGISTIEPNPPLMYLALRAWIAVAGASELATRYFSVFFGVLSVPLLYRLAREMTARARKEPGELGRTWALFAAALIAINPYQIWHSQDVRNYALWLCLSLLALIFWWRWWRLERDWRLEIRDSKTRNLQSPISNLSLYVLATLASLYTHYYDVFILAALNLFVCLLAVSARRWRTLARWIGAQAVIVLLYAPWVLFGTNRITTYGEASAESGASLLDVFSRTLTSFVLSDTVPNDWKTRLWFPLALALVAILLWLARKNRALAAFLFLWIAIPTLAQYIVSIGRPLFLERYLNAIAPAYYLAFAIGLGQIQNSQFLIRNSQFLIRNSLFGVGVFFFTLTSVYALSHYYFDPAYAKAPDWRALMQYIKARRAPGDFVIQNFTEMAAIYYRGDLPVLTVPREYWATAADEKFLRQLNAEYRRIWFIPASPGWWDNERFVETFLARHAERVAETPIDIFRLQLYLTPRAFEAQIVPLGARVGNATLTGYRIEGTRNLHLVLYWQAYQNSEKDFSVFVHVTDADGNLVAQHDGAPAFGLAPTTAWQPGERIVDVHDLRVDAAPGVYTIIVGMYDPNSLARVPVFDARGARLPNDQIALTPIVIE
;
A
#
# COMPACT_ATOMS: atom_id res chain seq x y z
N MET A 1 28.92 49.32 30.73
CA MET A 1 29.10 47.84 30.62
C MET A 1 27.89 47.01 31.09
N LYS A 2 27.09 47.41 32.07
CA LYS A 2 25.87 46.69 32.51
C LYS A 2 24.67 46.85 31.56
N GLU A 3 24.48 48.02 30.93
CA GLU A 3 23.39 48.27 29.99
C GLU A 3 23.53 47.48 28.70
N ASP A 4 24.75 47.30 28.18
CA ASP A 4 25.03 46.55 26.95
C ASP A 4 24.76 45.03 27.13
N SER A 5 24.94 44.49 28.36
CA SER A 5 24.63 43.08 28.67
C SER A 5 23.12 42.82 28.74
N GLY A 6 22.32 43.78 29.23
CA GLY A 6 20.86 43.71 29.29
C GLY A 6 20.20 43.73 27.90
N GLN A 7 20.65 44.65 27.02
CA GLN A 7 20.18 44.74 25.64
C GLN A 7 20.52 43.51 24.84
N ARG A 8 21.73 42.95 24.96
CA ARG A 8 22.15 41.69 24.28
C ARG A 8 21.33 40.53 24.76
N SER A 9 20.99 40.43 26.05
CA SER A 9 20.14 39.36 26.58
C SER A 9 18.68 39.46 26.08
N ALA A 10 18.11 40.67 26.01
CA ALA A 10 16.76 40.92 25.49
C ALA A 10 16.65 40.61 23.99
N VAL A 11 17.64 41.02 23.19
CA VAL A 11 17.70 40.67 21.74
C VAL A 11 17.84 39.17 21.53
N SER A 12 18.67 38.48 22.30
CA SER A 12 18.81 37.04 22.25
C SER A 12 17.50 36.32 22.60
N ARG A 13 16.79 36.74 23.62
CA ARG A 13 15.51 36.20 24.08
C ARG A 13 14.41 36.40 23.03
N ARG A 14 14.28 37.60 22.44
CA ARG A 14 13.32 37.88 21.36
C ARG A 14 13.59 37.05 20.13
N ARG A 15 14.84 36.85 19.75
CA ARG A 15 15.22 35.96 18.62
C ARG A 15 14.89 34.49 18.91
N SER A 16 15.13 33.99 20.11
CA SER A 16 14.77 32.66 20.52
C SER A 16 13.25 32.42 20.44
N ILE A 17 12.44 33.36 20.91
CA ILE A 17 10.97 33.30 20.85
C ILE A 17 10.49 33.24 19.39
N ARG A 18 11.04 34.08 18.49
CA ARG A 18 10.68 34.06 17.06
C ARG A 18 11.01 32.71 16.40
N MET A 19 12.14 32.11 16.74
CA MET A 19 12.53 30.80 16.18
C MET A 19 11.63 29.67 16.65
N TRP A 20 11.27 29.65 17.94
CA TRP A 20 10.30 28.67 18.45
C TRP A 20 8.90 28.89 17.87
N GLY A 21 8.50 30.14 17.65
CA GLY A 21 7.28 30.48 16.94
C GLY A 21 7.28 29.94 15.50
N ALA A 22 8.41 30.06 14.79
CA ALA A 22 8.53 29.50 13.44
C ALA A 22 8.47 27.95 13.43
N VAL A 23 9.09 27.27 14.40
CA VAL A 23 8.99 25.80 14.53
C VAL A 23 7.56 25.39 14.87
N ALA A 24 6.90 26.11 15.78
CA ALA A 24 5.50 25.84 16.11
C ALA A 24 4.58 26.03 14.89
N LEU A 25 4.79 27.09 14.10
CA LEU A 25 4.05 27.33 12.87
C LEU A 25 4.26 26.18 11.85
N LEU A 26 5.50 25.76 11.61
CA LEU A 26 5.80 24.63 10.74
C LEU A 26 5.17 23.34 11.25
N THR A 27 5.14 23.12 12.56
CA THR A 27 4.49 21.95 13.17
C THR A 27 2.97 22.00 12.97
N LEU A 28 2.36 23.19 13.09
CA LEU A 28 0.92 23.38 12.81
C LEU A 28 0.59 23.19 11.33
N VAL A 29 1.42 23.71 10.42
CA VAL A 29 1.28 23.45 8.98
C VAL A 29 1.39 21.96 8.68
N ALA A 30 2.39 21.28 9.27
CA ALA A 30 2.56 19.85 9.12
C ALA A 30 1.35 19.05 9.64
N PHE A 31 0.78 19.49 10.77
CA PHE A 31 -0.44 18.92 11.33
C PHE A 31 -1.63 19.13 10.38
N ALA A 32 -1.85 20.35 9.93
CA ALA A 32 -2.95 20.68 9.02
C ALA A 32 -2.90 19.85 7.73
N LEU A 33 -1.72 19.74 7.10
CA LEU A 33 -1.53 18.92 5.89
C LEU A 33 -1.78 17.45 6.16
N ARG A 34 -1.37 16.90 7.31
CA ARG A 34 -1.54 15.47 7.62
C ARG A 34 -2.94 15.10 8.07
N VAL A 35 -3.72 16.05 8.58
CA VAL A 35 -5.12 15.82 8.96
C VAL A 35 -6.07 16.09 7.79
N TYR A 36 -5.66 16.94 6.84
CA TYR A 36 -6.47 17.25 5.68
C TYR A 36 -6.80 15.98 4.89
N ARG A 37 -8.09 15.73 4.67
CA ARG A 37 -8.64 14.54 3.98
C ARG A 37 -8.17 13.19 4.57
N LEU A 38 -7.93 13.11 5.87
CA LEU A 38 -7.37 11.92 6.53
C LEU A 38 -8.26 10.68 6.40
N ASP A 39 -9.58 10.85 6.39
CA ASP A 39 -10.60 9.81 6.25
C ASP A 39 -11.29 9.80 4.89
N PHE A 40 -10.80 10.61 3.94
CA PHE A 40 -11.42 10.73 2.61
C PHE A 40 -11.33 9.43 1.81
N VAL A 41 -10.16 8.80 1.80
CA VAL A 41 -9.91 7.52 1.11
C VAL A 41 -10.09 6.37 2.09
N SER A 42 -10.71 5.27 1.67
CA SER A 42 -10.87 4.06 2.46
C SER A 42 -9.53 3.47 2.91
N LEU A 43 -9.52 2.61 3.93
CA LEU A 43 -8.29 1.90 4.32
C LEU A 43 -7.80 1.00 3.18
N ARG A 44 -6.48 0.99 2.94
CA ARG A 44 -5.83 -0.02 2.10
C ARG A 44 -5.83 -1.38 2.79
N GLY A 45 -5.59 -2.44 2.02
CA GLY A 45 -5.44 -3.79 2.55
C GLY A 45 -4.47 -3.89 3.73
N ASP A 46 -3.29 -3.27 3.62
CA ASP A 46 -2.27 -3.20 4.69
C ASP A 46 -2.74 -2.48 5.95
N GLU A 47 -3.48 -1.37 5.80
CA GLU A 47 -4.02 -0.60 6.92
C GLU A 47 -5.13 -1.40 7.61
N ALA A 48 -6.08 -1.92 6.82
CA ALA A 48 -7.19 -2.74 7.30
C ALA A 48 -6.67 -4.00 8.01
N PHE A 49 -5.66 -4.67 7.43
CA PHE A 49 -4.96 -5.77 8.09
C PHE A 49 -4.44 -5.35 9.47
N THR A 50 -3.73 -4.23 9.54
CA THR A 50 -3.14 -3.74 10.80
C THR A 50 -4.22 -3.51 11.86
N VAL A 51 -5.34 -2.85 11.50
CA VAL A 51 -6.44 -2.56 12.43
C VAL A 51 -7.12 -3.84 12.91
N ILE A 52 -7.43 -4.78 12.02
CA ILE A 52 -8.02 -6.07 12.36
C ILE A 52 -7.05 -6.91 13.22
N PHE A 53 -5.77 -6.89 12.85
CA PHE A 53 -4.71 -7.66 13.50
C PHE A 53 -4.55 -7.29 14.97
N VAL A 54 -4.52 -6.00 15.30
CA VAL A 54 -4.35 -5.54 16.68
C VAL A 54 -5.59 -5.75 17.56
N GLN A 55 -6.76 -5.98 16.97
CA GLN A 55 -8.01 -6.27 17.68
C GLN A 55 -8.21 -7.76 18.02
N ARG A 56 -7.31 -8.64 17.57
CA ARG A 56 -7.34 -10.07 17.96
C ARG A 56 -7.21 -10.24 19.48
N THR A 57 -7.58 -11.42 19.99
CA THR A 57 -7.25 -11.82 21.37
C THR A 57 -5.74 -11.71 21.62
N TRP A 58 -5.30 -11.60 22.86
CA TRP A 58 -3.87 -11.55 23.18
C TRP A 58 -3.11 -12.76 22.63
N GLU A 59 -3.66 -13.95 22.78
CA GLU A 59 -3.10 -15.17 22.22
C GLU A 59 -3.03 -15.10 20.69
N GLY A 60 -4.13 -14.70 20.03
CA GLY A 60 -4.20 -14.53 18.58
C GLY A 60 -3.23 -13.47 18.05
N LEU A 61 -3.01 -12.39 18.80
CA LEU A 61 -2.04 -11.35 18.43
C LEU A 61 -0.60 -11.89 18.51
N TRP A 62 -0.21 -12.54 19.61
CA TRP A 62 1.15 -13.09 19.75
C TRP A 62 1.42 -14.22 18.76
N LYS A 63 0.45 -15.10 18.54
CA LYS A 63 0.54 -16.13 17.50
C LYS A 63 0.69 -15.49 16.12
N GLY A 64 -0.08 -14.45 15.82
CA GLY A 64 0.00 -13.74 14.55
C GLY A 64 1.35 -13.04 14.34
N ILE A 65 1.89 -12.40 15.37
CA ILE A 65 3.22 -11.77 15.35
C ILE A 65 4.33 -12.81 15.06
N SER A 66 4.19 -14.04 15.57
CA SER A 66 5.17 -15.10 15.34
C SER A 66 5.03 -15.81 14.00
N THR A 67 3.84 -15.81 13.39
CA THR A 67 3.55 -16.67 12.23
C THR A 67 3.14 -15.91 10.96
N ILE A 68 2.55 -14.71 11.09
CA ILE A 68 1.94 -13.98 9.97
C ILE A 68 2.70 -12.69 9.69
N GLU A 69 2.89 -11.86 10.71
CA GLU A 69 3.39 -10.49 10.54
C GLU A 69 4.94 -10.45 10.57
N PRO A 70 5.60 -9.91 9.55
CA PRO A 70 7.06 -9.82 9.55
C PRO A 70 7.60 -8.71 10.46
N ASN A 71 6.81 -7.66 10.74
CA ASN A 71 7.31 -6.50 11.49
C ASN A 71 7.35 -6.74 13.00
N PRO A 72 8.28 -6.07 13.72
CA PRO A 72 8.38 -6.14 15.17
C PRO A 72 7.15 -5.60 15.91
N PRO A 73 6.96 -5.97 17.22
CA PRO A 73 5.68 -5.84 17.92
C PRO A 73 5.31 -4.43 18.38
N LEU A 74 6.26 -3.49 18.51
CA LEU A 74 6.02 -2.25 19.25
C LEU A 74 4.87 -1.42 18.66
N MET A 75 4.82 -1.30 17.33
CA MET A 75 3.75 -0.56 16.66
C MET A 75 2.37 -1.17 16.94
N TYR A 76 2.25 -2.49 16.88
CA TYR A 76 0.98 -3.18 17.12
C TYR A 76 0.50 -3.05 18.55
N LEU A 77 1.40 -3.17 19.53
CA LEU A 77 1.09 -2.98 20.94
C LEU A 77 0.69 -1.52 21.25
N ALA A 78 1.41 -0.55 20.68
CA ALA A 78 1.10 0.86 20.83
C ALA A 78 -0.24 1.22 20.18
N LEU A 79 -0.51 0.73 18.95
CA LEU A 79 -1.78 0.95 18.26
C LEU A 79 -2.94 0.27 18.99
N ARG A 80 -2.75 -0.93 19.55
CA ARG A 80 -3.78 -1.59 20.38
C ARG A 80 -4.16 -0.74 21.58
N ALA A 81 -3.16 -0.19 22.29
CA ALA A 81 -3.40 0.71 23.41
C ALA A 81 -4.11 2.01 22.96
N TRP A 82 -3.74 2.54 21.80
CA TRP A 82 -4.39 3.70 21.21
C TRP A 82 -5.86 3.43 20.87
N ILE A 83 -6.16 2.32 20.19
CA ILE A 83 -7.52 1.93 19.83
C ILE A 83 -8.41 1.73 21.06
N ALA A 84 -7.86 1.24 22.16
CA ALA A 84 -8.61 1.09 23.41
C ALA A 84 -9.12 2.42 23.98
N VAL A 85 -8.47 3.54 23.64
CA VAL A 85 -8.83 4.90 24.09
C VAL A 85 -9.56 5.69 23.00
N ALA A 86 -9.08 5.63 21.75
CA ALA A 86 -9.55 6.48 20.65
C ALA A 86 -10.57 5.79 19.73
N GLY A 87 -10.76 4.46 19.88
CA GLY A 87 -11.58 3.67 18.96
C GLY A 87 -10.84 3.22 17.71
N ALA A 88 -11.52 2.37 16.91
CA ALA A 88 -10.96 1.71 15.73
C ALA A 88 -11.44 2.32 14.39
N SER A 89 -11.99 3.52 14.38
CA SER A 89 -12.39 4.21 13.16
C SER A 89 -11.17 4.55 12.28
N GLU A 90 -11.38 4.75 11.00
CA GLU A 90 -10.33 5.13 10.05
C GLU A 90 -9.58 6.39 10.50
N LEU A 91 -10.34 7.42 10.90
CA LEU A 91 -9.77 8.67 11.43
C LEU A 91 -8.91 8.41 12.66
N ALA A 92 -9.45 7.69 13.66
CA ALA A 92 -8.76 7.44 14.92
C ALA A 92 -7.47 6.64 14.72
N THR A 93 -7.50 5.61 13.90
CA THR A 93 -6.34 4.74 13.66
C THR A 93 -5.25 5.44 12.85
N ARG A 94 -5.60 6.23 11.83
CA ARG A 94 -4.64 7.04 11.06
C ARG A 94 -4.05 8.17 11.89
N TYR A 95 -4.84 8.73 12.82
CA TYR A 95 -4.36 9.80 13.70
C TYR A 95 -3.19 9.36 14.58
N PHE A 96 -3.10 8.08 14.93
CA PHE A 96 -1.92 7.50 15.59
C PHE A 96 -0.63 7.78 14.81
N SER A 97 -0.62 7.52 13.52
CA SER A 97 0.55 7.77 12.65
C SER A 97 0.77 9.27 12.42
N VAL A 98 -0.30 10.05 12.28
CA VAL A 98 -0.24 11.51 12.15
C VAL A 98 0.49 12.14 13.35
N PHE A 99 0.21 11.69 14.56
CA PHE A 99 0.85 12.19 15.78
C PHE A 99 2.38 12.07 15.70
N PHE A 100 2.92 10.91 15.34
CA PHE A 100 4.36 10.70 15.21
C PHE A 100 4.97 11.42 14.00
N GLY A 101 4.23 11.47 12.88
CA GLY A 101 4.65 12.21 11.71
C GLY A 101 4.78 13.71 11.95
N VAL A 102 3.89 14.30 12.75
CA VAL A 102 3.97 15.70 13.18
C VAL A 102 5.13 15.93 14.14
N LEU A 103 5.35 15.03 15.11
CA LEU A 103 6.49 15.11 16.03
C LEU A 103 7.84 15.03 15.32
N SER A 104 7.92 14.39 14.19
CA SER A 104 9.17 14.31 13.41
C SER A 104 9.66 15.66 12.93
N VAL A 105 8.79 16.67 12.79
CA VAL A 105 9.16 18.04 12.38
C VAL A 105 10.03 18.76 13.41
N PRO A 106 9.61 18.95 14.67
CA PRO A 106 10.45 19.55 15.68
C PRO A 106 11.69 18.70 16.04
N LEU A 107 11.61 17.35 15.88
CA LEU A 107 12.76 16.48 16.09
C LEU A 107 13.81 16.68 15.02
N LEU A 108 13.45 16.78 13.74
CA LEU A 108 14.40 17.07 12.67
C LEU A 108 15.01 18.47 12.82
N TYR A 109 14.20 19.47 13.18
CA TYR A 109 14.72 20.78 13.56
C TYR A 109 15.79 20.68 14.65
N ARG A 110 15.48 19.92 15.71
CA ARG A 110 16.40 19.72 16.82
C ARG A 110 17.69 19.05 16.39
N LEU A 111 17.61 17.99 15.63
CA LEU A 111 18.76 17.26 15.09
C LEU A 111 19.64 18.18 14.21
N ALA A 112 19.03 18.90 13.26
CA ALA A 112 19.73 19.84 12.39
C ALA A 112 20.45 20.93 13.19
N ARG A 113 19.79 21.47 14.21
CA ARG A 113 20.34 22.46 15.12
C ARG A 113 21.55 21.91 15.89
N GLU A 114 21.47 20.67 16.39
CA GLU A 114 22.59 20.01 17.07
C GLU A 114 23.79 19.79 16.13
N MET A 115 23.53 19.43 14.87
CA MET A 115 24.56 19.18 13.88
C MET A 115 25.26 20.45 13.39
N THR A 116 24.58 21.59 13.40
CA THR A 116 25.12 22.88 12.97
C THR A 116 25.74 23.69 14.10
N ALA A 117 25.54 23.27 15.37
CA ALA A 117 26.16 23.90 16.51
C ALA A 117 27.68 23.69 16.54
N ARG A 118 28.45 24.75 16.72
CA ARG A 118 29.89 24.67 17.02
C ARG A 118 30.09 24.34 18.51
N ALA A 119 31.24 23.76 18.86
CA ALA A 119 31.55 23.30 20.20
C ALA A 119 31.05 24.31 21.27
N ARG A 120 30.16 23.84 22.18
CA ARG A 120 29.55 24.60 23.29
C ARG A 120 28.84 25.93 22.95
N LYS A 121 28.84 26.37 21.70
CA LYS A 121 28.09 27.54 21.27
C LYS A 121 26.81 27.10 20.57
N GLU A 122 25.71 27.74 20.89
CA GLU A 122 24.48 27.58 20.06
C GLU A 122 24.80 27.89 18.60
N PRO A 123 24.07 27.26 17.65
CA PRO A 123 24.21 27.57 16.24
C PRO A 123 24.02 29.09 16.06
N GLY A 124 24.87 29.70 15.24
CA GLY A 124 24.65 31.06 14.79
C GLY A 124 23.32 31.21 14.07
N GLU A 125 22.93 32.41 13.75
CA GLU A 125 21.65 32.73 13.09
C GLU A 125 21.45 31.89 11.82
N LEU A 126 22.47 31.75 11.00
CA LEU A 126 22.45 30.91 9.78
C LEU A 126 22.21 29.42 10.06
N GLY A 127 22.86 28.84 11.08
CA GLY A 127 22.65 27.45 11.43
C GLY A 127 21.21 27.17 11.92
N ARG A 128 20.56 28.15 12.53
CA ARG A 128 19.14 28.06 12.92
C ARG A 128 18.22 28.13 11.69
N THR A 129 18.54 28.97 10.70
CA THR A 129 17.79 29.07 9.43
C THR A 129 17.87 27.75 8.65
N TRP A 130 19.03 27.11 8.59
CA TRP A 130 19.17 25.81 7.93
C TRP A 130 18.39 24.71 8.65
N ALA A 131 18.37 24.72 9.97
CA ALA A 131 17.55 23.82 10.74
C ALA A 131 16.04 24.02 10.50
N LEU A 132 15.59 25.28 10.36
CA LEU A 132 14.21 25.57 9.96
C LEU A 132 13.90 25.08 8.55
N PHE A 133 14.83 25.23 7.62
CA PHE A 133 14.63 24.72 6.27
C PHE A 133 14.53 23.20 6.24
N ALA A 134 15.36 22.47 7.00
CA ALA A 134 15.23 21.01 7.13
C ALA A 134 13.86 20.62 7.72
N ALA A 135 13.38 21.37 8.74
CA ALA A 135 12.05 21.15 9.31
C ALA A 135 10.92 21.49 8.32
N ALA A 136 11.09 22.51 7.48
CA ALA A 136 10.13 22.86 6.45
C ALA A 136 10.04 21.74 5.38
N LEU A 137 11.19 21.18 4.96
CA LEU A 137 11.22 20.07 4.00
C LEU A 137 10.41 18.89 4.49
N ILE A 138 10.61 18.39 5.70
CA ILE A 138 9.84 17.25 6.22
C ILE A 138 8.37 17.61 6.50
N ALA A 139 8.08 18.89 6.83
CA ALA A 139 6.73 19.33 7.12
C ALA A 139 5.81 19.26 5.90
N ILE A 140 6.31 19.71 4.72
CA ILE A 140 5.54 19.82 3.48
C ILE A 140 5.79 18.68 2.49
N ASN A 141 6.74 17.78 2.78
CA ASN A 141 7.10 16.71 1.85
C ASN A 141 5.94 15.70 1.68
N PRO A 142 5.44 15.49 0.45
CA PRO A 142 4.27 14.63 0.21
C PRO A 142 4.50 13.18 0.59
N TYR A 143 5.72 12.65 0.39
CA TYR A 143 6.08 11.29 0.80
C TYR A 143 5.95 11.10 2.32
N GLN A 144 6.41 12.08 3.12
CA GLN A 144 6.29 12.04 4.56
C GLN A 144 4.84 12.24 5.04
N ILE A 145 4.06 13.03 4.30
CA ILE A 145 2.62 13.20 4.57
C ILE A 145 1.88 11.89 4.29
N TRP A 146 2.12 11.26 3.15
CA TRP A 146 1.56 9.95 2.78
C TRP A 146 1.75 8.92 3.90
N HIS A 147 3.01 8.70 4.32
CA HIS A 147 3.33 7.71 5.35
C HIS A 147 2.91 8.13 6.78
N SER A 148 2.62 9.39 6.99
CA SER A 148 2.00 9.85 8.25
C SER A 148 0.48 9.60 8.28
N GLN A 149 -0.14 9.43 7.11
CA GLN A 149 -1.57 9.11 6.98
C GLN A 149 -1.82 7.59 6.80
N ASP A 150 -0.80 6.75 6.94
CA ASP A 150 -0.90 5.29 6.90
C ASP A 150 -1.00 4.71 8.31
N VAL A 151 -1.89 3.74 8.53
CA VAL A 151 -1.91 2.95 9.78
C VAL A 151 -0.80 1.89 9.71
N ARG A 152 0.46 2.37 9.59
CA ARG A 152 1.66 1.54 9.48
C ARG A 152 2.77 2.09 10.38
N ASN A 153 3.83 1.32 10.53
CA ASN A 153 4.92 1.60 11.45
C ASN A 153 5.87 2.76 11.02
N TYR A 154 5.76 3.26 9.79
CA TYR A 154 6.76 4.19 9.20
C TYR A 154 6.90 5.52 9.94
N ALA A 155 5.79 6.15 10.34
CA ALA A 155 5.84 7.43 11.05
C ALA A 155 6.39 7.28 12.47
N LEU A 156 6.01 6.23 13.19
CA LEU A 156 6.56 5.89 14.51
C LEU A 156 8.06 5.58 14.42
N TRP A 157 8.45 4.75 13.46
CA TRP A 157 9.85 4.41 13.20
C TRP A 157 10.70 5.65 12.93
N LEU A 158 10.27 6.53 12.02
CA LEU A 158 10.95 7.78 11.72
C LEU A 158 11.15 8.65 12.97
N CYS A 159 10.09 8.80 13.77
CA CYS A 159 10.12 9.57 15.02
C CYS A 159 11.17 9.01 16.01
N LEU A 160 11.16 7.68 16.22
CA LEU A 160 12.08 6.99 17.13
C LEU A 160 13.53 7.02 16.63
N SER A 161 13.75 6.84 15.33
CA SER A 161 15.08 6.97 14.71
C SER A 161 15.64 8.39 14.87
N LEU A 162 14.82 9.42 14.68
CA LEU A 162 15.24 10.81 14.92
C LEU A 162 15.61 11.06 16.39
N LEU A 163 14.85 10.50 17.34
CA LEU A 163 15.18 10.59 18.77
C LEU A 163 16.51 9.90 19.07
N ALA A 164 16.74 8.69 18.56
CA ALA A 164 17.98 7.94 18.70
C ALA A 164 19.18 8.76 18.16
N LEU A 165 19.03 9.35 16.96
CA LEU A 165 20.06 10.17 16.33
C LEU A 165 20.36 11.46 17.10
N ILE A 166 19.35 12.11 17.71
CA ILE A 166 19.56 13.29 18.57
C ILE A 166 20.40 12.92 19.80
N PHE A 167 20.05 11.84 20.50
CA PHE A 167 20.79 11.41 21.70
C PHE A 167 22.17 10.91 21.36
N TRP A 168 22.31 10.14 20.24
CA TRP A 168 23.61 9.72 19.73
C TRP A 168 24.51 10.91 19.37
N TRP A 169 24.01 11.92 18.63
CA TRP A 169 24.79 13.09 18.24
C TRP A 169 25.25 13.91 19.44
N ARG A 170 24.40 14.05 20.48
CA ARG A 170 24.76 14.68 21.74
C ARG A 170 25.85 13.93 22.47
N TRP A 171 25.71 12.61 22.60
CA TRP A 171 26.74 11.76 23.19
C TRP A 171 28.06 11.89 22.44
N TRP A 172 28.05 11.73 21.11
CA TRP A 172 29.23 11.83 20.25
C TRP A 172 29.92 13.19 20.40
N ARG A 173 29.19 14.26 20.44
CA ARG A 173 29.70 15.61 20.62
C ARG A 173 30.37 15.80 21.98
N LEU A 174 29.75 15.33 23.07
CA LEU A 174 30.31 15.36 24.42
C LEU A 174 31.59 14.53 24.52
N GLU A 175 31.65 13.33 23.96
CA GLU A 175 32.84 12.50 23.90
C GLU A 175 33.98 13.12 23.06
N ARG A 176 33.63 13.81 21.99
CA ARG A 176 34.60 14.52 21.15
C ARG A 176 35.23 15.70 21.90
N ASP A 177 34.46 16.45 22.63
CA ASP A 177 34.83 17.72 23.25
C ASP A 177 35.26 17.57 24.73
N TRP A 178 35.28 16.37 25.28
CA TRP A 178 35.62 16.05 26.70
C TRP A 178 36.93 16.71 27.19
N ARG A 179 38.00 16.75 26.37
CA ARG A 179 39.26 17.38 26.80
C ARG A 179 39.13 18.86 27.14
N LEU A 180 38.09 19.53 26.69
CA LEU A 180 37.75 20.88 26.99
C LEU A 180 36.97 21.02 28.32
N GLU A 181 36.38 19.92 28.81
CA GLU A 181 35.53 19.90 30.00
C GLU A 181 36.29 19.89 31.34
N ILE A 182 37.47 19.30 31.36
CA ILE A 182 38.27 19.22 32.61
C ILE A 182 38.69 20.60 33.11
N ARG A 183 38.67 21.61 32.27
CA ARG A 183 39.16 22.98 32.60
C ARG A 183 38.10 23.92 33.20
N ASP A 184 36.80 23.53 33.14
CA ASP A 184 35.72 24.47 33.53
C ASP A 184 34.64 23.75 34.37
N SER A 185 34.98 23.42 35.63
CA SER A 185 34.15 22.62 36.54
C SER A 185 32.92 23.32 37.16
N LYS A 186 32.58 24.53 36.73
CA LYS A 186 31.53 25.36 37.37
C LYS A 186 30.11 25.26 36.81
N THR A 187 29.89 24.52 35.73
CA THR A 187 28.53 24.31 35.18
C THR A 187 28.22 22.83 34.99
N ARG A 188 27.81 22.16 36.07
CA ARG A 188 27.13 20.84 36.00
C ARG A 188 25.77 21.02 35.31
N ASN A 189 25.76 20.99 33.99
CA ASN A 189 24.51 20.81 33.26
C ASN A 189 24.14 19.33 33.32
N LEU A 190 22.87 19.04 33.62
CA LEU A 190 22.23 17.73 33.87
C LEU A 190 22.35 16.65 32.76
N GLN A 191 23.11 16.90 31.71
CA GLN A 191 23.24 15.93 30.59
C GLN A 191 24.65 15.32 30.56
N SER A 192 24.84 14.25 31.34
CA SER A 192 26.08 13.47 31.27
C SER A 192 26.18 12.70 29.93
N PRO A 193 27.39 12.39 29.44
CA PRO A 193 27.55 11.50 28.28
C PRO A 193 26.85 10.17 28.48
N ILE A 194 26.83 9.65 29.71
CA ILE A 194 26.19 8.37 30.05
C ILE A 194 24.67 8.46 29.87
N SER A 195 24.01 9.52 30.33
CA SER A 195 22.55 9.67 30.17
C SER A 195 22.13 9.77 28.70
N ASN A 196 22.89 10.47 27.85
CA ASN A 196 22.61 10.52 26.42
C ASN A 196 22.82 9.17 25.76
N LEU A 197 23.85 8.40 26.17
CA LEU A 197 24.09 7.06 25.64
C LEU A 197 22.99 6.08 26.06
N SER A 198 22.49 6.16 27.29
CA SER A 198 21.35 5.34 27.76
C SER A 198 20.07 5.68 27.01
N LEU A 199 19.76 6.97 26.79
CA LEU A 199 18.60 7.40 26.01
C LEU A 199 18.72 6.99 24.54
N TYR A 200 19.95 7.00 23.97
CA TYR A 200 20.21 6.47 22.65
C TYR A 200 19.88 4.96 22.59
N VAL A 201 20.36 4.17 23.55
CA VAL A 201 20.07 2.72 23.61
C VAL A 201 18.57 2.47 23.66
N LEU A 202 17.85 3.17 24.53
CA LEU A 202 16.39 3.02 24.65
C LEU A 202 15.65 3.41 23.36
N ALA A 203 16.00 4.54 22.75
CA ALA A 203 15.37 5.00 21.53
C ALA A 203 15.68 4.07 20.34
N THR A 204 16.92 3.56 20.25
CA THR A 204 17.34 2.59 19.23
C THR A 204 16.62 1.25 19.38
N LEU A 205 16.48 0.75 20.61
CA LEU A 205 15.70 -0.47 20.87
C LEU A 205 14.24 -0.28 20.46
N ALA A 206 13.62 0.84 20.86
CA ALA A 206 12.24 1.14 20.46
C ALA A 206 12.11 1.22 18.92
N SER A 207 13.10 1.80 18.24
CA SER A 207 13.15 1.88 16.79
C SER A 207 13.27 0.51 16.14
N LEU A 208 14.19 -0.36 16.61
CA LEU A 208 14.36 -1.74 16.15
C LEU A 208 13.11 -2.59 16.41
N TYR A 209 12.45 -2.43 17.58
CA TYR A 209 11.18 -3.09 17.88
C TYR A 209 9.99 -2.53 17.10
N THR A 210 10.20 -1.48 16.31
CA THR A 210 9.22 -0.92 15.37
C THR A 210 9.47 -1.36 13.93
N HIS A 211 10.74 -1.38 13.48
CA HIS A 211 11.11 -1.73 12.11
C HIS A 211 12.53 -2.31 12.02
N TYR A 212 12.68 -3.47 11.37
CA TYR A 212 13.98 -4.15 11.24
C TYR A 212 15.06 -3.31 10.57
N TYR A 213 14.70 -2.51 9.58
CA TYR A 213 15.66 -1.75 8.77
C TYR A 213 16.36 -0.61 9.53
N ASP A 214 15.98 -0.36 10.78
CA ASP A 214 16.79 0.49 11.65
C ASP A 214 18.19 -0.08 11.90
N VAL A 215 18.37 -1.40 11.74
CA VAL A 215 19.70 -2.06 11.78
C VAL A 215 20.66 -1.47 10.75
N PHE A 216 20.19 -0.98 9.61
CA PHE A 216 21.03 -0.37 8.59
C PHE A 216 21.54 1.01 9.00
N ILE A 217 20.70 1.79 9.72
CA ILE A 217 21.13 3.04 10.34
C ILE A 217 22.15 2.75 11.43
N LEU A 218 21.90 1.74 12.23
CA LEU A 218 22.85 1.28 13.29
C LEU A 218 24.19 0.86 12.69
N ALA A 219 24.21 0.16 11.54
CA ALA A 219 25.43 -0.19 10.83
C ALA A 219 26.21 1.06 10.36
N ALA A 220 25.51 2.07 9.83
CA ALA A 220 26.12 3.35 9.44
C ALA A 220 26.75 4.07 10.65
N LEU A 221 26.05 4.10 11.79
CA LEU A 221 26.57 4.68 13.04
C LEU A 221 27.76 3.92 13.57
N ASN A 222 27.72 2.59 13.54
CA ASN A 222 28.84 1.73 13.98
C ASN A 222 30.09 2.01 13.14
N LEU A 223 29.94 2.02 11.81
CA LEU A 223 31.07 2.32 10.92
C LEU A 223 31.63 3.72 11.17
N PHE A 224 30.76 4.74 11.30
CA PHE A 224 31.17 6.10 11.58
C PHE A 224 31.95 6.22 12.89
N VAL A 225 31.39 5.71 14.00
CA VAL A 225 32.02 5.81 15.32
C VAL A 225 33.32 5.03 15.37
N CYS A 226 33.36 3.80 14.83
CA CYS A 226 34.56 2.97 14.81
C CYS A 226 35.69 3.65 14.01
N LEU A 227 35.41 4.12 12.79
CA LEU A 227 36.42 4.80 11.97
C LEU A 227 37.02 6.01 12.66
N LEU A 228 36.19 6.88 13.26
CA LEU A 228 36.67 8.10 13.90
C LEU A 228 37.29 7.86 15.28
N ALA A 229 36.79 6.89 16.06
CA ALA A 229 37.38 6.57 17.36
C ALA A 229 38.74 5.89 17.23
N VAL A 230 38.87 4.96 16.29
CA VAL A 230 40.14 4.25 16.00
C VAL A 230 41.18 5.24 15.43
N SER A 231 40.83 6.03 14.40
CA SER A 231 41.74 6.98 13.79
C SER A 231 42.23 8.06 14.76
N ALA A 232 41.40 8.45 15.72
CA ALA A 232 41.74 9.41 16.78
C ALA A 232 42.30 8.76 18.05
N ARG A 233 42.49 7.43 18.07
CA ARG A 233 42.97 6.62 19.23
C ARG A 233 42.12 6.84 20.49
N ARG A 234 40.78 6.95 20.36
CA ARG A 234 39.82 7.22 21.44
C ARG A 234 39.25 5.90 22.01
N TRP A 235 40.10 5.09 22.59
CA TRP A 235 39.74 3.75 23.04
C TRP A 235 38.64 3.69 24.10
N ARG A 236 38.59 4.71 25.01
CA ARG A 236 37.49 4.81 26.00
C ARG A 236 36.12 5.09 25.35
N THR A 237 36.08 5.98 24.36
CA THR A 237 34.89 6.25 23.59
C THR A 237 34.42 5.00 22.83
N LEU A 238 35.39 4.29 22.21
CA LEU A 238 35.09 3.05 21.52
C LEU A 238 34.57 1.96 22.47
N ALA A 239 35.18 1.80 23.66
CA ALA A 239 34.70 0.83 24.65
C ALA A 239 33.28 1.11 25.14
N ARG A 240 32.95 2.38 25.43
CA ARG A 240 31.58 2.78 25.79
C ARG A 240 30.59 2.53 24.67
N TRP A 241 30.99 2.79 23.42
CA TRP A 241 30.19 2.51 22.24
C TRP A 241 29.93 1.02 22.07
N ILE A 242 30.95 0.19 22.14
CA ILE A 242 30.83 -1.28 22.07
C ILE A 242 29.92 -1.80 23.18
N GLY A 243 30.08 -1.29 24.41
CA GLY A 243 29.18 -1.63 25.52
C GLY A 243 27.72 -1.29 25.24
N ALA A 244 27.43 -0.11 24.66
CA ALA A 244 26.06 0.26 24.27
C ALA A 244 25.51 -0.66 23.17
N GLN A 245 26.33 -1.02 22.16
CA GLN A 245 25.93 -1.98 21.14
C GLN A 245 25.66 -3.38 21.69
N ALA A 246 26.50 -3.83 22.64
CA ALA A 246 26.30 -5.12 23.31
C ALA A 246 24.96 -5.16 24.06
N VAL A 247 24.59 -4.07 24.75
CA VAL A 247 23.27 -3.96 25.41
C VAL A 247 22.14 -3.99 24.39
N ILE A 248 22.25 -3.28 23.26
CA ILE A 248 21.24 -3.32 22.20
C ILE A 248 21.09 -4.74 21.65
N VAL A 249 22.19 -5.41 21.32
CA VAL A 249 22.19 -6.79 20.81
C VAL A 249 21.56 -7.73 21.84
N LEU A 250 21.97 -7.66 23.11
CA LEU A 250 21.46 -8.53 24.18
C LEU A 250 19.94 -8.39 24.36
N LEU A 251 19.45 -7.15 24.35
CA LEU A 251 18.02 -6.89 24.57
C LEU A 251 17.18 -7.12 23.31
N TYR A 252 17.75 -7.09 22.12
CA TYR A 252 17.06 -7.35 20.86
C TYR A 252 17.15 -8.80 20.40
N ALA A 253 18.16 -9.54 20.82
CA ALA A 253 18.40 -10.94 20.45
C ALA A 253 17.18 -11.86 20.70
N PRO A 254 16.46 -11.77 21.85
CA PRO A 254 15.27 -12.60 22.08
C PRO A 254 14.23 -12.43 20.97
N TRP A 255 14.02 -11.21 20.49
CA TRP A 255 13.11 -10.94 19.39
C TRP A 255 13.58 -11.57 18.07
N VAL A 256 14.87 -11.44 17.73
CA VAL A 256 15.43 -12.03 16.51
C VAL A 256 15.27 -13.54 16.53
N LEU A 257 15.58 -14.19 17.67
CA LEU A 257 15.44 -15.64 17.83
C LEU A 257 13.97 -16.09 17.71
N PHE A 258 13.04 -15.32 18.30
CA PHE A 258 11.61 -15.60 18.20
C PHE A 258 11.07 -15.44 16.76
N GLY A 259 11.55 -14.43 16.02
CA GLY A 259 11.08 -14.10 14.68
C GLY A 259 11.92 -14.69 13.53
N THR A 260 12.97 -15.48 13.80
CA THR A 260 13.96 -15.90 12.79
C THR A 260 13.32 -16.51 11.55
N ASN A 261 12.40 -17.44 11.72
CA ASN A 261 11.73 -18.11 10.60
C ASN A 261 11.02 -17.12 9.68
N ARG A 262 10.29 -16.15 10.25
CA ARG A 262 9.58 -15.10 9.46
C ARG A 262 10.55 -14.15 8.78
N ILE A 263 11.58 -13.69 9.49
CA ILE A 263 12.59 -12.78 8.93
C ILE A 263 13.29 -13.41 7.71
N THR A 264 13.55 -14.72 7.75
CA THR A 264 14.28 -15.43 6.69
C THR A 264 13.39 -15.87 5.52
N THR A 265 12.08 -16.09 5.73
CA THR A 265 11.16 -16.59 4.71
C THR A 265 10.28 -15.51 4.08
N TYR A 266 10.17 -14.33 4.72
CA TYR A 266 9.31 -13.26 4.23
C TYR A 266 9.81 -12.71 2.90
N GLY A 267 8.86 -12.55 1.97
CA GLY A 267 8.98 -11.78 0.72
C GLY A 267 7.70 -10.97 0.53
N GLU A 268 7.84 -9.73 0.09
CA GLU A 268 6.70 -8.86 -0.20
C GLU A 268 6.29 -9.04 -1.66
N ALA A 269 5.06 -9.47 -1.92
CA ALA A 269 4.57 -9.73 -3.27
C ALA A 269 4.59 -8.48 -4.19
N SER A 270 4.44 -7.30 -3.59
CA SER A 270 4.51 -6.01 -4.31
C SER A 270 5.93 -5.45 -4.44
N ALA A 271 6.95 -6.10 -3.84
CA ALA A 271 8.33 -5.67 -3.91
C ALA A 271 9.04 -6.25 -5.13
N GLU A 272 10.03 -5.53 -5.63
CA GLU A 272 10.85 -5.98 -6.75
C GLU A 272 12.03 -6.85 -6.26
N SER A 273 12.30 -7.90 -7.01
CA SER A 273 13.54 -8.68 -6.92
C SER A 273 14.46 -8.29 -8.07
N GLY A 274 15.78 -8.22 -7.78
CA GLY A 274 16.78 -7.95 -8.82
C GLY A 274 16.90 -6.50 -9.27
N ALA A 275 16.32 -5.54 -8.55
CA ALA A 275 16.56 -4.13 -8.80
C ALA A 275 18.06 -3.82 -8.70
N SER A 276 18.63 -3.07 -9.66
CA SER A 276 20.04 -2.67 -9.63
C SER A 276 20.32 -1.69 -8.48
N LEU A 277 21.57 -1.59 -8.05
CA LEU A 277 21.95 -0.59 -7.04
C LEU A 277 21.59 0.84 -7.48
N LEU A 278 21.68 1.11 -8.78
CA LEU A 278 21.31 2.41 -9.35
C LEU A 278 19.80 2.65 -9.24
N ASP A 279 18.97 1.62 -9.48
CA ASP A 279 17.52 1.70 -9.33
C ASP A 279 17.14 1.96 -7.87
N VAL A 280 17.73 1.21 -6.93
CA VAL A 280 17.50 1.41 -5.49
C VAL A 280 17.85 2.84 -5.08
N PHE A 281 19.00 3.36 -5.51
CA PHE A 281 19.43 4.71 -5.19
C PHE A 281 18.58 5.79 -5.86
N SER A 282 18.34 5.69 -7.17
CA SER A 282 17.61 6.71 -7.94
C SER A 282 16.14 6.81 -7.50
N ARG A 283 15.48 5.67 -7.30
CA ARG A 283 14.10 5.61 -6.80
C ARG A 283 14.00 6.14 -5.37
N THR A 284 14.91 5.74 -4.49
CA THR A 284 14.93 6.27 -3.11
C THR A 284 15.14 7.78 -3.08
N LEU A 285 16.10 8.30 -3.85
CA LEU A 285 16.37 9.74 -3.95
C LEU A 285 15.14 10.49 -4.47
N THR A 286 14.53 10.03 -5.55
CA THR A 286 13.38 10.72 -6.16
C THR A 286 12.14 10.62 -5.30
N SER A 287 11.82 9.47 -4.70
CA SER A 287 10.68 9.32 -3.81
C SER A 287 10.79 10.23 -2.59
N PHE A 288 11.97 10.33 -1.95
CA PHE A 288 12.14 11.17 -0.77
C PHE A 288 12.19 12.66 -1.08
N VAL A 289 12.69 13.06 -2.25
CA VAL A 289 12.84 14.47 -2.64
C VAL A 289 11.61 14.98 -3.40
N LEU A 290 11.11 14.20 -4.37
CA LEU A 290 10.01 14.61 -5.25
C LEU A 290 8.66 14.04 -4.82
N SER A 291 8.63 12.87 -4.18
CA SER A 291 7.45 12.07 -3.85
C SER A 291 7.04 11.04 -4.92
N ASP A 292 6.23 10.07 -4.51
CA ASP A 292 5.67 9.04 -5.39
C ASP A 292 4.46 9.55 -6.20
N THR A 293 3.89 10.69 -5.82
CA THR A 293 2.79 11.35 -6.52
C THR A 293 3.23 12.31 -7.62
N VAL A 294 4.50 12.21 -8.05
CA VAL A 294 5.04 12.89 -9.24
C VAL A 294 5.12 11.87 -10.38
N PRO A 295 4.76 12.24 -11.63
CA PRO A 295 4.85 11.35 -12.78
C PRO A 295 6.22 10.70 -12.95
N ASN A 296 6.25 9.44 -13.40
CA ASN A 296 7.49 8.67 -13.50
C ASN A 296 8.51 9.26 -14.50
N ASP A 297 8.03 9.91 -15.56
CA ASP A 297 8.89 10.60 -16.50
C ASP A 297 9.68 11.75 -15.86
N TRP A 298 9.10 12.47 -14.90
CA TRP A 298 9.81 13.49 -14.11
C TRP A 298 10.86 12.86 -13.20
N LYS A 299 10.54 11.75 -12.54
CA LYS A 299 11.52 11.01 -11.72
C LYS A 299 12.70 10.55 -12.56
N THR A 300 12.44 9.99 -13.74
CA THR A 300 13.47 9.54 -14.69
C THR A 300 14.36 10.67 -15.19
N ARG A 301 13.82 11.87 -15.39
CA ARG A 301 14.60 13.03 -15.84
C ARG A 301 15.37 13.72 -14.72
N LEU A 302 14.81 13.73 -13.50
CA LEU A 302 15.35 14.54 -12.39
C LEU A 302 16.29 13.77 -11.45
N TRP A 303 16.31 12.43 -11.46
CA TRP A 303 17.17 11.69 -10.54
C TRP A 303 18.65 12.02 -10.70
N PHE A 304 19.15 12.14 -11.94
CA PHE A 304 20.56 12.41 -12.19
C PHE A 304 21.00 13.81 -11.73
N PRO A 305 20.32 14.91 -12.10
CA PRO A 305 20.66 16.23 -11.57
C PRO A 305 20.52 16.32 -10.04
N LEU A 306 19.55 15.65 -9.44
CA LEU A 306 19.43 15.57 -7.98
C LEU A 306 20.58 14.80 -7.33
N ALA A 307 21.01 13.69 -7.93
CA ALA A 307 22.16 12.92 -7.48
C ALA A 307 23.46 13.74 -7.58
N LEU A 308 23.66 14.45 -8.71
CA LEU A 308 24.80 15.33 -8.90
C LEU A 308 24.82 16.48 -7.88
N ALA A 309 23.66 17.08 -7.61
CA ALA A 309 23.52 18.12 -6.59
C ALA A 309 23.84 17.57 -5.18
N LEU A 310 23.36 16.39 -4.84
CA LEU A 310 23.65 15.73 -3.56
C LEU A 310 25.15 15.45 -3.41
N VAL A 311 25.79 14.88 -4.43
CA VAL A 311 27.24 14.62 -4.43
C VAL A 311 28.03 15.93 -4.28
N ALA A 312 27.70 16.96 -5.06
CA ALA A 312 28.34 18.27 -4.98
C ALA A 312 28.20 18.89 -3.57
N ILE A 313 27.02 18.79 -2.97
CA ILE A 313 26.76 19.22 -1.59
C ILE A 313 27.61 18.44 -0.59
N LEU A 314 27.67 17.13 -0.67
CA LEU A 314 28.47 16.31 0.24
C LEU A 314 29.96 16.59 0.11
N LEU A 315 30.48 16.77 -1.10
CA LEU A 315 31.86 17.17 -1.35
C LEU A 315 32.16 18.57 -0.82
N TRP A 316 31.22 19.51 -0.97
CA TRP A 316 31.33 20.84 -0.39
C TRP A 316 31.33 20.81 1.15
N LEU A 317 30.43 20.06 1.74
CA LEU A 317 30.38 19.84 3.18
C LEU A 317 31.66 19.20 3.70
N ALA A 318 32.25 18.25 2.96
CA ALA A 318 33.52 17.60 3.33
C ALA A 318 34.69 18.58 3.45
N ARG A 319 34.71 19.66 2.65
CA ARG A 319 35.72 20.73 2.75
C ARG A 319 35.56 21.58 4.03
N LYS A 320 34.34 21.66 4.59
CA LYS A 320 34.03 22.49 5.75
C LYS A 320 33.93 21.69 7.06
N ASN A 321 33.36 20.51 6.99
CA ASN A 321 33.16 19.61 8.14
C ASN A 321 33.15 18.15 7.66
N ARG A 322 34.33 17.54 7.60
CA ARG A 322 34.53 16.15 7.12
C ARG A 322 33.70 15.14 7.91
N ALA A 323 33.57 15.32 9.23
CA ALA A 323 32.81 14.40 10.05
C ALA A 323 31.31 14.45 9.75
N LEU A 324 30.73 15.64 9.56
CA LEU A 324 29.33 15.79 9.20
C LEU A 324 29.03 15.23 7.80
N ALA A 325 29.91 15.52 6.82
CA ALA A 325 29.78 15.00 5.47
C ALA A 325 29.87 13.46 5.44
N ALA A 326 30.86 12.89 6.16
CA ALA A 326 31.01 11.44 6.27
C ALA A 326 29.80 10.79 6.94
N PHE A 327 29.26 11.40 8.00
CA PHE A 327 28.07 10.89 8.65
C PHE A 327 26.85 10.88 7.72
N LEU A 328 26.55 11.99 7.04
CA LEU A 328 25.42 12.07 6.10
C LEU A 328 25.59 11.10 4.94
N PHE A 329 26.82 10.99 4.41
CA PHE A 329 27.13 10.02 3.36
C PHE A 329 26.89 8.57 3.83
N LEU A 330 27.40 8.18 5.00
CA LEU A 330 27.22 6.82 5.53
C LEU A 330 25.75 6.54 5.86
N TRP A 331 25.02 7.52 6.39
CA TRP A 331 23.59 7.37 6.68
C TRP A 331 22.74 7.17 5.43
N ILE A 332 23.16 7.71 4.27
CA ILE A 332 22.51 7.45 2.98
C ILE A 332 23.04 6.15 2.36
N ALA A 333 24.36 5.99 2.27
CA ALA A 333 24.97 4.95 1.47
C ALA A 333 24.81 3.55 2.08
N ILE A 334 25.01 3.40 3.41
CA ILE A 334 24.98 2.07 4.05
C ILE A 334 23.57 1.45 4.00
N PRO A 335 22.48 2.14 4.38
CA PRO A 335 21.14 1.56 4.26
C PRO A 335 20.74 1.28 2.80
N THR A 336 21.11 2.14 1.85
CA THR A 336 20.82 1.94 0.42
C THR A 336 21.54 0.70 -0.11
N LEU A 337 22.83 0.54 0.22
CA LEU A 337 23.60 -0.65 -0.16
C LEU A 337 23.09 -1.92 0.52
N ALA A 338 22.75 -1.83 1.80
CA ALA A 338 22.19 -2.97 2.54
C ALA A 338 20.85 -3.40 1.96
N GLN A 339 19.97 -2.43 1.62
CA GLN A 339 18.70 -2.71 0.94
C GLN A 339 18.93 -3.40 -0.40
N TYR A 340 19.87 -2.93 -1.20
CA TYR A 340 20.24 -3.59 -2.45
C TYR A 340 20.66 -5.05 -2.21
N ILE A 341 21.58 -5.27 -1.26
CA ILE A 341 22.10 -6.62 -0.94
C ILE A 341 20.99 -7.58 -0.49
N VAL A 342 20.10 -7.17 0.41
CA VAL A 342 19.01 -8.03 0.88
C VAL A 342 17.95 -8.28 -0.19
N SER A 343 17.89 -7.45 -1.23
CA SER A 343 16.92 -7.58 -2.32
C SER A 343 17.45 -8.38 -3.53
N ILE A 344 18.72 -8.79 -3.55
CA ILE A 344 19.29 -9.56 -4.66
C ILE A 344 18.57 -10.90 -4.86
N GLY A 345 18.28 -11.61 -3.77
CA GLY A 345 17.71 -12.96 -3.81
C GLY A 345 16.24 -13.04 -3.40
N ARG A 346 15.62 -11.92 -3.03
CA ARG A 346 14.23 -11.88 -2.55
C ARG A 346 13.54 -10.57 -2.95
N PRO A 347 12.23 -10.58 -3.21
CA PRO A 347 11.48 -9.37 -3.50
C PRO A 347 11.27 -8.55 -2.21
N LEU A 348 12.25 -7.72 -1.86
CA LEU A 348 12.25 -6.91 -0.63
C LEU A 348 12.48 -5.42 -0.86
N PHE A 349 12.68 -4.97 -2.12
CA PHE A 349 12.90 -3.56 -2.39
C PHE A 349 11.58 -2.80 -2.50
N LEU A 350 11.35 -1.94 -1.51
CA LEU A 350 10.34 -0.87 -1.53
C LEU A 350 10.94 0.36 -0.86
N GLU A 351 10.74 1.53 -1.45
CA GLU A 351 11.28 2.81 -0.97
C GLU A 351 10.87 3.11 0.48
N ARG A 352 9.66 2.72 0.86
CA ARG A 352 9.11 2.89 2.22
C ARG A 352 9.93 2.20 3.31
N TYR A 353 10.66 1.14 2.97
CA TYR A 353 11.55 0.45 3.91
C TYR A 353 12.84 1.23 4.23
N LEU A 354 13.08 2.30 3.51
CA LEU A 354 14.18 3.24 3.76
C LEU A 354 13.68 4.60 4.32
N ASN A 355 12.42 4.71 4.74
CA ASN A 355 11.83 6.00 5.17
C ASN A 355 12.67 6.73 6.24
N ALA A 356 13.30 6.02 7.17
CA ALA A 356 14.10 6.64 8.23
C ALA A 356 15.46 7.22 7.75
N ILE A 357 15.84 7.03 6.48
CA ILE A 357 17.00 7.72 5.90
C ILE A 357 16.61 9.01 5.15
N ALA A 358 15.33 9.24 4.88
CA ALA A 358 14.87 10.47 4.22
C ALA A 358 15.36 11.76 4.92
N PRO A 359 15.43 11.85 6.26
CA PRO A 359 16.01 12.99 6.94
C PRO A 359 17.46 13.30 6.55
N ALA A 360 18.28 12.32 6.17
CA ALA A 360 19.65 12.54 5.75
C ALA A 360 19.70 13.37 4.46
N TYR A 361 18.79 13.12 3.51
CA TYR A 361 18.65 13.92 2.29
C TYR A 361 18.20 15.33 2.63
N TYR A 362 17.18 15.51 3.47
CA TYR A 362 16.69 16.84 3.88
C TYR A 362 17.78 17.64 4.58
N LEU A 363 18.57 17.03 5.47
CA LEU A 363 19.69 17.64 6.15
C LEU A 363 20.82 18.00 5.18
N ALA A 364 21.17 17.11 4.25
CA ALA A 364 22.18 17.37 3.26
C ALA A 364 21.81 18.60 2.42
N PHE A 365 20.60 18.64 1.86
CA PHE A 365 20.15 19.78 1.06
C PHE A 365 20.05 21.06 1.91
N ALA A 366 19.46 21.02 3.11
CA ALA A 366 19.28 22.20 3.94
C ALA A 366 20.60 22.79 4.43
N ILE A 367 21.51 21.96 4.94
CA ILE A 367 22.81 22.41 5.45
C ILE A 367 23.74 22.80 4.30
N GLY A 368 23.71 22.00 3.20
CA GLY A 368 24.55 22.23 2.04
C GLY A 368 24.21 23.56 1.34
N LEU A 369 22.97 23.77 0.95
CA LEU A 369 22.49 25.02 0.36
C LEU A 369 22.72 26.20 1.29
N GLY A 370 22.47 26.02 2.59
CA GLY A 370 22.71 27.05 3.58
C GLY A 370 24.20 27.41 3.74
N GLN A 371 25.13 26.46 3.64
CA GLN A 371 26.57 26.75 3.68
C GLN A 371 27.07 27.43 2.40
N ILE A 372 26.49 27.14 1.25
CA ILE A 372 26.76 27.88 0.01
C ILE A 372 26.39 29.36 0.19
N GLN A 373 25.25 29.63 0.81
CA GLN A 373 24.84 31.01 1.15
C GLN A 373 25.86 31.74 2.02
N ASN A 374 26.58 31.06 2.90
CA ASN A 374 27.55 31.67 3.84
C ASN A 374 29.02 31.66 3.34
N SER A 375 29.30 31.22 2.11
CA SER A 375 30.67 31.11 1.65
C SER A 375 31.27 32.45 1.27
N GLN A 376 32.43 32.79 1.86
CA GLN A 376 33.22 34.01 1.53
C GLN A 376 33.89 33.89 0.15
N PHE A 377 33.99 32.71 -0.42
CA PHE A 377 34.65 32.48 -1.71
C PHE A 377 33.96 33.19 -2.88
N LEU A 378 32.67 33.50 -2.72
CA LEU A 378 31.85 34.16 -3.72
C LEU A 378 31.69 35.69 -3.50
N ILE A 379 32.44 36.32 -2.59
CA ILE A 379 32.19 37.69 -2.12
C ILE A 379 33.12 38.74 -2.81
N ARG A 380 33.33 38.69 -4.08
CA ARG A 380 33.95 39.88 -4.73
C ARG A 380 33.03 40.40 -5.83
N ASN A 381 32.39 41.53 -5.56
CA ASN A 381 31.74 42.47 -6.51
C ASN A 381 30.53 42.04 -7.36
N SER A 382 29.67 41.15 -7.08
CA SER A 382 28.36 40.96 -7.71
C SER A 382 27.70 39.64 -7.26
N GLN A 383 28.38 38.94 -6.42
CA GLN A 383 28.06 37.55 -6.07
C GLN A 383 27.09 37.41 -4.88
N PHE A 384 26.69 38.51 -4.22
CA PHE A 384 25.65 38.53 -3.17
C PHE A 384 24.29 38.10 -3.74
N LEU A 385 23.96 38.57 -4.93
CA LEU A 385 22.72 38.21 -5.62
C LEU A 385 22.72 36.71 -6.01
N ILE A 386 23.81 36.21 -6.62
CA ILE A 386 23.94 34.81 -7.04
C ILE A 386 23.82 33.83 -5.83
N ARG A 387 24.45 34.17 -4.72
CA ARG A 387 24.46 33.37 -3.50
C ARG A 387 23.06 33.20 -2.87
N ASN A 388 22.34 34.32 -2.72
CA ASN A 388 20.98 34.31 -2.21
C ASN A 388 20.00 33.70 -3.21
N SER A 389 20.27 33.87 -4.51
CA SER A 389 19.50 33.26 -5.60
C SER A 389 19.59 31.74 -5.58
N LEU A 390 20.78 31.13 -5.41
CA LEU A 390 20.93 29.67 -5.35
C LEU A 390 20.18 29.04 -4.17
N PHE A 391 20.24 29.66 -2.99
CA PHE A 391 19.45 29.22 -1.85
C PHE A 391 17.96 29.41 -2.11
N GLY A 392 17.56 30.58 -2.63
CA GLY A 392 16.18 30.87 -3.03
C GLY A 392 15.64 29.92 -4.09
N VAL A 393 16.43 29.60 -5.11
CA VAL A 393 16.08 28.63 -6.15
C VAL A 393 15.88 27.24 -5.55
N GLY A 394 16.75 26.79 -4.64
CA GLY A 394 16.58 25.52 -3.95
C GLY A 394 15.29 25.46 -3.12
N VAL A 395 15.02 26.50 -2.33
CA VAL A 395 13.76 26.61 -1.56
C VAL A 395 12.54 26.61 -2.48
N PHE A 396 12.59 27.42 -3.54
CA PHE A 396 11.52 27.48 -4.55
C PHE A 396 11.27 26.14 -5.24
N PHE A 397 12.33 25.45 -5.67
CA PHE A 397 12.24 24.13 -6.29
C PHE A 397 11.54 23.13 -5.36
N PHE A 398 12.01 22.97 -4.10
CA PHE A 398 11.40 22.03 -3.17
C PHE A 398 9.96 22.42 -2.81
N THR A 399 9.65 23.69 -2.71
CA THR A 399 8.28 24.15 -2.43
C THR A 399 7.36 23.86 -3.60
N LEU A 400 7.79 24.21 -4.82
CA LEU A 400 7.01 24.02 -6.04
C LEU A 400 6.74 22.52 -6.29
N THR A 401 7.77 21.68 -6.20
CA THR A 401 7.62 20.22 -6.38
C THR A 401 6.73 19.61 -5.30
N SER A 402 6.84 20.06 -4.05
CA SER A 402 5.97 19.58 -2.96
C SER A 402 4.52 20.01 -3.17
N VAL A 403 4.26 21.26 -3.57
CA VAL A 403 2.89 21.73 -3.87
C VAL A 403 2.29 20.96 -5.04
N TYR A 404 3.06 20.78 -6.11
CA TYR A 404 2.64 20.00 -7.28
C TYR A 404 2.31 18.55 -6.89
N ALA A 405 3.21 17.87 -6.17
CA ALA A 405 2.99 16.50 -5.73
C ALA A 405 1.83 16.37 -4.72
N LEU A 406 1.61 17.37 -3.85
CA LEU A 406 0.46 17.41 -2.94
C LEU A 406 -0.84 17.64 -3.68
N SER A 407 -0.86 18.43 -4.77
CA SER A 407 -2.06 18.59 -5.58
C SER A 407 -2.51 17.26 -6.20
N HIS A 408 -1.56 16.46 -6.71
CA HIS A 408 -1.87 15.11 -7.18
C HIS A 408 -2.33 14.21 -6.03
N TYR A 409 -1.59 14.20 -4.93
CA TYR A 409 -1.91 13.36 -3.78
C TYR A 409 -3.33 13.59 -3.24
N TYR A 410 -3.76 14.84 -3.16
CA TYR A 410 -5.06 15.16 -2.56
C TYR A 410 -6.22 15.18 -3.55
N PHE A 411 -5.97 15.46 -4.84
CA PHE A 411 -7.05 15.81 -5.77
C PHE A 411 -7.08 14.97 -7.04
N ASP A 412 -6.00 14.22 -7.36
CA ASP A 412 -5.96 13.40 -8.55
C ASP A 412 -6.29 11.94 -8.21
N PRO A 413 -7.43 11.40 -8.74
CA PRO A 413 -7.81 10.00 -8.49
C PRO A 413 -6.76 8.98 -8.94
N ALA A 414 -5.92 9.31 -9.95
CA ALA A 414 -4.86 8.42 -10.42
C ALA A 414 -3.78 8.13 -9.35
N TYR A 415 -3.69 8.98 -8.34
CA TYR A 415 -2.78 8.82 -7.19
C TYR A 415 -3.52 8.49 -5.89
N ALA A 416 -4.76 8.03 -5.98
CA ALA A 416 -5.52 7.60 -4.80
C ALA A 416 -4.77 6.45 -4.08
N LYS A 417 -4.71 6.54 -2.75
CA LYS A 417 -4.01 5.54 -1.91
C LYS A 417 -4.61 4.14 -1.98
N ALA A 418 -5.91 4.07 -2.14
CA ALA A 418 -6.68 2.84 -2.17
C ALA A 418 -7.91 2.99 -3.05
N PRO A 419 -8.40 1.90 -3.63
CA PRO A 419 -9.74 1.84 -4.19
C PRO A 419 -10.81 2.10 -3.14
N ASP A 420 -12.01 2.53 -3.56
CA ASP A 420 -13.08 2.84 -2.62
C ASP A 420 -13.82 1.58 -2.11
N TRP A 421 -13.13 0.81 -1.27
CA TRP A 421 -13.68 -0.37 -0.57
C TRP A 421 -14.88 -0.02 0.30
N ARG A 422 -14.94 1.18 0.85
CA ARG A 422 -16.06 1.65 1.67
C ARG A 422 -17.32 1.76 0.84
N ALA A 423 -17.24 2.43 -0.30
CA ALA A 423 -18.38 2.57 -1.22
C ALA A 423 -18.83 1.20 -1.75
N LEU A 424 -17.90 0.32 -2.13
CA LEU A 424 -18.18 -1.04 -2.57
C LEU A 424 -19.00 -1.82 -1.52
N MET A 425 -18.52 -1.87 -0.29
CA MET A 425 -19.19 -2.63 0.76
C MET A 425 -20.50 -1.98 1.22
N GLN A 426 -20.61 -0.65 1.18
CA GLN A 426 -21.86 0.06 1.42
C GLN A 426 -22.90 -0.23 0.34
N TYR A 427 -22.50 -0.30 -0.93
CA TYR A 427 -23.36 -0.67 -2.04
C TYR A 427 -23.98 -2.07 -1.84
N ILE A 428 -23.15 -3.07 -1.49
CA ILE A 428 -23.62 -4.42 -1.19
C ILE A 428 -24.58 -4.42 0.01
N LYS A 429 -24.21 -3.75 1.12
CA LYS A 429 -25.03 -3.67 2.33
C LYS A 429 -26.41 -3.05 2.08
N ALA A 430 -26.47 -2.02 1.25
CA ALA A 430 -27.73 -1.33 0.92
C ALA A 430 -28.68 -2.20 0.08
N ARG A 431 -28.15 -3.21 -0.62
CA ARG A 431 -28.92 -4.05 -1.57
C ARG A 431 -28.96 -5.53 -1.17
N ARG A 432 -28.37 -5.87 -0.03
CA ARG A 432 -28.36 -7.25 0.45
C ARG A 432 -29.77 -7.77 0.77
N ALA A 433 -29.98 -9.04 0.51
CA ALA A 433 -31.10 -9.82 0.99
C ALA A 433 -30.66 -10.84 2.05
N PRO A 434 -31.59 -11.36 2.88
CA PRO A 434 -31.27 -12.48 3.78
C PRO A 434 -30.71 -13.69 3.00
N GLY A 435 -29.58 -14.20 3.47
CA GLY A 435 -28.91 -15.32 2.81
C GLY A 435 -27.98 -14.92 1.67
N ASP A 436 -27.62 -13.66 1.51
CA ASP A 436 -26.55 -13.23 0.59
C ASP A 436 -25.19 -13.65 1.10
N PHE A 437 -24.32 -13.98 0.16
CA PHE A 437 -22.94 -14.34 0.41
C PHE A 437 -21.99 -13.50 -0.47
N VAL A 438 -20.81 -13.16 0.05
CA VAL A 438 -19.82 -12.38 -0.70
C VAL A 438 -18.56 -13.21 -0.90
N ILE A 439 -18.12 -13.35 -2.14
CA ILE A 439 -16.85 -13.98 -2.53
C ILE A 439 -15.92 -12.91 -3.06
N GLN A 440 -14.66 -12.94 -2.65
CA GLN A 440 -13.55 -12.24 -3.29
C GLN A 440 -12.53 -13.28 -3.79
N ASN A 441 -11.90 -13.03 -4.94
CA ASN A 441 -10.91 -13.97 -5.49
C ASN A 441 -9.46 -13.66 -5.06
N PHE A 442 -9.27 -12.66 -4.23
CA PHE A 442 -8.01 -12.32 -3.57
C PHE A 442 -8.30 -11.81 -2.16
N THR A 443 -7.48 -12.20 -1.17
CA THR A 443 -7.72 -11.80 0.23
C THR A 443 -7.44 -10.32 0.43
N GLU A 444 -8.48 -9.49 0.29
CA GLU A 444 -8.42 -8.08 0.60
C GLU A 444 -8.98 -7.81 2.00
N MET A 445 -8.08 -7.39 2.88
CA MET A 445 -8.42 -7.13 4.27
C MET A 445 -9.33 -5.90 4.42
N ALA A 446 -9.31 -4.99 3.44
CA ALA A 446 -10.22 -3.85 3.40
C ALA A 446 -11.68 -4.31 3.23
N ALA A 447 -11.97 -5.27 2.34
CA ALA A 447 -13.30 -5.86 2.25
C ALA A 447 -13.76 -6.47 3.58
N ILE A 448 -12.86 -7.15 4.28
CA ILE A 448 -13.13 -7.74 5.60
C ILE A 448 -13.38 -6.67 6.66
N TYR A 449 -12.63 -5.56 6.63
CA TYR A 449 -12.82 -4.45 7.58
C TYR A 449 -14.19 -3.77 7.39
N TYR A 450 -14.61 -3.53 6.14
CA TYR A 450 -15.87 -2.84 5.84
C TYR A 450 -17.09 -3.75 5.79
N ARG A 451 -16.94 -5.08 5.87
CA ARG A 451 -18.06 -6.04 5.68
C ARG A 451 -19.19 -5.88 6.69
N GLY A 452 -18.91 -5.48 7.93
CA GLY A 452 -19.88 -5.57 9.04
C GLY A 452 -20.24 -7.03 9.36
N ASP A 453 -21.51 -7.37 9.28
CA ASP A 453 -22.07 -8.70 9.48
C ASP A 453 -22.18 -9.56 8.18
N LEU A 454 -21.76 -9.01 7.02
CA LEU A 454 -21.76 -9.78 5.77
C LEU A 454 -20.72 -10.92 5.81
N PRO A 455 -21.06 -12.14 5.41
CA PRO A 455 -20.11 -13.20 5.22
C PRO A 455 -19.27 -12.92 3.96
N VAL A 456 -18.00 -12.62 4.15
CA VAL A 456 -17.02 -12.43 3.06
C VAL A 456 -15.95 -13.49 3.17
N LEU A 457 -15.77 -14.28 2.12
CA LEU A 457 -14.72 -15.28 2.03
C LEU A 457 -13.89 -15.12 0.76
N THR A 458 -12.65 -15.57 0.83
CA THR A 458 -11.73 -15.61 -0.31
C THR A 458 -11.70 -17.00 -0.91
N VAL A 459 -11.81 -17.07 -2.23
CA VAL A 459 -11.64 -18.28 -3.04
C VAL A 459 -10.89 -17.88 -4.33
N PRO A 460 -9.81 -18.56 -4.74
CA PRO A 460 -9.15 -19.65 -4.03
C PRO A 460 -8.47 -19.18 -2.74
N ARG A 461 -8.27 -20.09 -1.80
CA ARG A 461 -7.62 -19.78 -0.51
C ARG A 461 -6.11 -19.66 -0.63
N GLU A 462 -5.56 -20.27 -1.66
CA GLU A 462 -4.14 -20.26 -2.00
C GLU A 462 -3.95 -19.71 -3.41
N TYR A 463 -2.70 -19.58 -3.84
CA TYR A 463 -2.35 -19.05 -5.16
C TYR A 463 -3.02 -19.79 -6.32
N TRP A 464 -3.16 -21.11 -6.21
CA TRP A 464 -3.82 -21.97 -7.20
C TRP A 464 -5.12 -22.51 -6.63
N ALA A 465 -6.16 -22.54 -7.48
CA ALA A 465 -7.41 -23.19 -7.15
C ALA A 465 -7.21 -24.71 -7.02
N THR A 466 -7.88 -25.29 -6.02
CA THR A 466 -7.82 -26.70 -5.69
C THR A 466 -9.19 -27.37 -5.87
N ALA A 467 -9.22 -28.70 -5.91
CA ALA A 467 -10.48 -29.45 -5.88
C ALA A 467 -11.32 -29.16 -4.62
N ALA A 468 -10.67 -28.76 -3.52
CA ALA A 468 -11.37 -28.35 -2.30
C ALA A 468 -12.07 -27.00 -2.48
N ASP A 469 -11.48 -26.06 -3.23
CA ASP A 469 -12.09 -24.77 -3.55
C ASP A 469 -13.29 -24.94 -4.47
N GLU A 470 -13.19 -25.82 -5.47
CA GLU A 470 -14.32 -26.15 -6.34
C GLU A 470 -15.46 -26.79 -5.55
N LYS A 471 -15.17 -27.77 -4.72
CA LYS A 471 -16.16 -28.40 -3.84
C LYS A 471 -16.85 -27.37 -2.95
N PHE A 472 -16.09 -26.43 -2.40
CA PHE A 472 -16.61 -25.36 -1.59
C PHE A 472 -17.53 -24.41 -2.40
N LEU A 473 -17.15 -24.02 -3.61
CA LEU A 473 -18.00 -23.19 -4.48
C LEU A 473 -19.30 -23.93 -4.86
N ARG A 474 -19.25 -25.24 -5.14
CA ARG A 474 -20.45 -26.06 -5.39
C ARG A 474 -21.37 -26.08 -4.18
N GLN A 475 -20.82 -26.18 -2.97
CA GLN A 475 -21.59 -26.11 -1.73
C GLN A 475 -22.27 -24.75 -1.57
N LEU A 476 -21.55 -23.65 -1.76
CA LEU A 476 -22.12 -22.30 -1.69
C LEU A 476 -23.24 -22.09 -2.74
N ASN A 477 -23.01 -22.55 -3.97
CA ASN A 477 -24.01 -22.45 -5.04
C ASN A 477 -25.30 -23.23 -4.76
N ALA A 478 -25.20 -24.33 -3.99
CA ALA A 478 -26.36 -25.12 -3.55
C ALA A 478 -27.04 -24.53 -2.30
N GLU A 479 -26.32 -23.83 -1.43
CA GLU A 479 -26.82 -23.34 -0.14
C GLU A 479 -27.44 -21.93 -0.24
N TYR A 480 -26.78 -21.03 -0.98
CA TYR A 480 -27.15 -19.62 -1.06
C TYR A 480 -27.96 -19.32 -2.31
N ARG A 481 -28.85 -18.34 -2.24
CA ARG A 481 -29.66 -17.89 -3.38
C ARG A 481 -28.94 -16.82 -4.20
N ARG A 482 -28.12 -15.97 -3.54
CA ARG A 482 -27.44 -14.83 -4.16
C ARG A 482 -25.97 -14.81 -3.74
N ILE A 483 -25.10 -14.63 -4.72
CA ILE A 483 -23.65 -14.52 -4.51
C ILE A 483 -23.17 -13.20 -5.11
N TRP A 484 -22.62 -12.35 -4.26
CA TRP A 484 -21.88 -11.18 -4.68
C TRP A 484 -20.43 -11.57 -4.92
N PHE A 485 -19.91 -11.29 -6.09
CA PHE A 485 -18.53 -11.57 -6.44
C PHE A 485 -17.74 -10.28 -6.66
N ILE A 486 -16.60 -10.16 -5.96
CA ILE A 486 -15.64 -9.05 -6.06
C ILE A 486 -14.40 -9.58 -6.76
N PRO A 487 -14.21 -9.34 -8.07
CA PRO A 487 -13.00 -9.69 -8.79
C PRO A 487 -11.88 -8.72 -8.42
N ALA A 488 -11.15 -8.99 -7.34
CA ALA A 488 -10.12 -8.13 -6.77
C ALA A 488 -8.69 -8.68 -6.96
N SER A 489 -8.53 -9.82 -7.67
CA SER A 489 -7.22 -10.44 -7.83
C SER A 489 -6.27 -9.60 -8.69
N PRO A 490 -5.00 -9.45 -8.27
CA PRO A 490 -3.95 -8.96 -9.15
C PRO A 490 -3.70 -9.98 -10.26
N GLY A 491 -3.18 -9.53 -11.41
CA GLY A 491 -3.01 -10.35 -12.61
C GLY A 491 -2.12 -11.60 -12.47
N TRP A 492 -1.37 -11.71 -11.37
CA TRP A 492 -0.56 -12.88 -11.05
C TRP A 492 -1.24 -13.88 -10.12
N TRP A 493 -2.45 -13.56 -9.60
CA TRP A 493 -3.28 -14.42 -8.75
C TRP A 493 -4.53 -14.79 -9.50
N ASP A 494 -5.00 -16.05 -9.41
CA ASP A 494 -6.20 -16.55 -10.09
C ASP A 494 -6.16 -16.30 -11.62
N ASN A 495 -5.02 -16.62 -12.25
CA ASN A 495 -4.80 -16.40 -13.70
C ASN A 495 -5.84 -17.06 -14.61
N GLU A 496 -6.45 -18.15 -14.16
CA GLU A 496 -7.47 -18.89 -14.90
C GLU A 496 -8.87 -18.32 -14.70
N ARG A 497 -9.01 -17.23 -13.90
CA ARG A 497 -10.30 -16.65 -13.53
C ARG A 497 -11.25 -17.72 -12.97
N PHE A 498 -10.72 -18.61 -12.15
CA PHE A 498 -11.39 -19.81 -11.67
C PHE A 498 -12.78 -19.53 -11.07
N VAL A 499 -12.89 -18.56 -10.16
CA VAL A 499 -14.16 -18.23 -9.50
C VAL A 499 -15.17 -17.64 -10.48
N GLU A 500 -14.74 -16.74 -11.35
CA GLU A 500 -15.62 -16.12 -12.35
C GLU A 500 -16.11 -17.16 -13.35
N THR A 501 -15.21 -18.05 -13.80
CA THR A 501 -15.56 -19.16 -14.69
C THR A 501 -16.54 -20.12 -14.02
N PHE A 502 -16.30 -20.49 -12.76
CA PHE A 502 -17.20 -21.35 -12.01
C PHE A 502 -18.60 -20.74 -11.86
N LEU A 503 -18.67 -19.46 -11.44
CA LEU A 503 -19.95 -18.78 -11.24
C LEU A 503 -20.71 -18.59 -12.56
N ALA A 504 -20.01 -18.25 -13.64
CA ALA A 504 -20.62 -18.12 -14.96
C ALA A 504 -21.20 -19.43 -15.50
N ARG A 505 -20.63 -20.59 -15.10
CA ARG A 505 -21.12 -21.93 -15.48
C ARG A 505 -22.31 -22.38 -14.65
N HIS A 506 -22.37 -21.99 -13.37
CA HIS A 506 -23.27 -22.63 -12.40
C HIS A 506 -24.33 -21.68 -11.84
N ALA A 507 -24.27 -20.39 -12.16
CA ALA A 507 -25.18 -19.37 -11.67
C ALA A 507 -25.45 -18.31 -12.75
N GLU A 508 -26.54 -17.59 -12.62
CA GLU A 508 -26.95 -16.54 -13.52
C GLU A 508 -26.39 -15.20 -13.08
N ARG A 509 -25.56 -14.54 -13.90
CA ARG A 509 -25.12 -13.17 -13.63
C ARG A 509 -26.20 -12.17 -13.97
N VAL A 510 -26.82 -11.58 -12.96
CA VAL A 510 -27.93 -10.63 -13.12
C VAL A 510 -27.51 -9.17 -13.08
N ALA A 511 -26.32 -8.87 -12.57
CA ALA A 511 -25.80 -7.52 -12.59
C ALA A 511 -24.27 -7.50 -12.60
N GLU A 512 -23.71 -6.53 -13.30
CA GLU A 512 -22.33 -6.09 -13.17
C GLU A 512 -22.34 -4.57 -12.95
N THR A 513 -21.80 -4.13 -11.82
CA THR A 513 -21.85 -2.72 -11.41
C THR A 513 -20.44 -2.19 -11.25
N PRO A 514 -20.02 -1.17 -12.02
CA PRO A 514 -18.77 -0.51 -11.80
C PRO A 514 -18.85 0.35 -10.53
N ILE A 515 -17.91 0.18 -9.62
CA ILE A 515 -17.73 1.00 -8.41
C ILE A 515 -16.25 1.30 -8.29
N ASP A 516 -15.85 2.54 -8.55
CA ASP A 516 -14.46 2.94 -8.67
C ASP A 516 -13.73 2.03 -9.68
N ILE A 517 -12.70 1.28 -9.26
CA ILE A 517 -11.98 0.34 -10.13
C ILE A 517 -12.62 -1.06 -10.17
N PHE A 518 -13.62 -1.32 -9.33
CA PHE A 518 -14.22 -2.64 -9.20
C PHE A 518 -15.31 -2.89 -10.23
N ARG A 519 -15.43 -4.13 -10.67
CA ARG A 519 -16.55 -4.67 -11.44
C ARG A 519 -17.33 -5.62 -10.55
N LEU A 520 -18.12 -5.10 -9.62
CA LEU A 520 -18.93 -5.90 -8.71
C LEU A 520 -19.97 -6.69 -9.48
N GLN A 521 -19.99 -8.00 -9.32
CA GLN A 521 -20.93 -8.91 -10.00
C GLN A 521 -21.90 -9.51 -9.00
N LEU A 522 -23.17 -9.63 -9.40
CA LEU A 522 -24.19 -10.32 -8.65
C LEU A 522 -24.67 -11.55 -9.44
N TYR A 523 -24.60 -12.70 -8.80
CA TYR A 523 -25.06 -13.96 -9.33
C TYR A 523 -26.26 -14.50 -8.55
N LEU A 524 -27.24 -15.03 -9.26
CA LEU A 524 -28.35 -15.82 -8.73
C LEU A 524 -28.09 -17.28 -8.99
N THR A 525 -28.13 -18.09 -7.96
CA THR A 525 -27.95 -19.54 -8.09
C THR A 525 -29.23 -20.19 -8.58
N PRO A 526 -29.20 -21.43 -9.11
CA PRO A 526 -30.40 -22.18 -9.48
C PRO A 526 -31.44 -22.27 -8.36
N ARG A 527 -30.99 -22.25 -7.09
CA ARG A 527 -31.86 -22.25 -5.92
C ARG A 527 -32.76 -21.00 -5.82
N ALA A 528 -32.34 -19.88 -6.37
CA ALA A 528 -33.15 -18.67 -6.39
C ALA A 528 -34.43 -18.83 -7.22
N PHE A 529 -34.38 -19.67 -8.26
CA PHE A 529 -35.41 -19.81 -9.27
C PHE A 529 -36.04 -21.21 -9.32
N GLU A 530 -35.73 -22.11 -8.38
CA GLU A 530 -36.11 -23.52 -8.43
C GLU A 530 -37.62 -23.71 -8.73
N ALA A 531 -38.48 -22.86 -8.16
CA ALA A 531 -39.92 -22.89 -8.40
C ALA A 531 -40.37 -22.31 -9.77
N GLN A 532 -39.49 -21.61 -10.50
CA GLN A 532 -39.77 -20.94 -11.77
C GLN A 532 -39.21 -21.66 -12.97
N ILE A 533 -38.36 -22.68 -12.74
CA ILE A 533 -37.77 -23.47 -13.81
C ILE A 533 -38.86 -24.38 -14.41
N VAL A 534 -39.08 -24.21 -15.71
CA VAL A 534 -39.93 -25.13 -16.49
C VAL A 534 -39.10 -26.38 -16.79
N PRO A 535 -39.44 -27.54 -16.24
CA PRO A 535 -38.64 -28.74 -16.45
C PRO A 535 -38.76 -29.23 -17.91
N LEU A 536 -37.64 -29.74 -18.41
CA LEU A 536 -37.53 -30.34 -19.75
C LEU A 536 -36.62 -31.55 -19.65
N GLY A 537 -36.54 -32.39 -20.69
CA GLY A 537 -35.67 -33.57 -20.68
C GLY A 537 -35.12 -33.88 -22.06
N ALA A 538 -34.92 -32.84 -22.87
CA ALA A 538 -34.45 -33.03 -24.24
C ALA A 538 -32.91 -33.24 -24.28
N ARG A 539 -32.45 -34.27 -24.96
CA ARG A 539 -31.04 -34.59 -25.18
C ARG A 539 -30.51 -33.91 -26.43
N VAL A 540 -29.39 -33.21 -26.31
CA VAL A 540 -28.69 -32.53 -27.39
C VAL A 540 -27.22 -32.95 -27.36
N GLY A 541 -26.76 -33.71 -28.34
CA GLY A 541 -25.40 -34.22 -28.33
C GLY A 541 -25.05 -34.93 -27.02
N ASN A 542 -24.09 -34.42 -26.27
CA ASN A 542 -23.55 -34.99 -25.03
C ASN A 542 -24.19 -34.40 -23.75
N ALA A 543 -25.26 -33.62 -23.91
CA ALA A 543 -25.92 -32.96 -22.80
C ALA A 543 -27.44 -33.12 -22.87
N THR A 544 -28.09 -32.87 -21.73
CA THR A 544 -29.55 -32.78 -21.62
C THR A 544 -29.92 -31.36 -21.21
N LEU A 545 -30.86 -30.73 -21.93
CA LEU A 545 -31.54 -29.52 -21.45
C LEU A 545 -32.56 -29.95 -20.40
N THR A 546 -32.20 -29.73 -19.12
CA THR A 546 -33.02 -30.20 -17.98
C THR A 546 -34.18 -29.27 -17.66
N GLY A 547 -34.09 -28.03 -18.10
CA GLY A 547 -35.13 -27.01 -17.90
C GLY A 547 -34.73 -25.66 -18.44
N TYR A 548 -35.65 -24.72 -18.38
CA TYR A 548 -35.44 -23.35 -18.78
C TYR A 548 -36.31 -22.38 -17.96
N ARG A 549 -35.96 -21.09 -18.01
CA ARG A 549 -36.74 -19.98 -17.43
C ARG A 549 -36.80 -18.84 -18.45
N ILE A 550 -37.99 -18.25 -18.58
CA ILE A 550 -38.26 -17.14 -19.48
C ILE A 550 -38.75 -15.96 -18.65
N GLU A 551 -38.16 -14.77 -18.83
CA GLU A 551 -38.65 -13.52 -18.30
C GLU A 551 -38.73 -12.45 -19.41
N GLY A 552 -39.80 -11.67 -19.39
CA GLY A 552 -40.06 -10.66 -20.42
C GLY A 552 -40.51 -11.26 -21.75
N THR A 553 -40.86 -10.37 -22.66
CA THR A 553 -41.30 -10.74 -24.00
C THR A 553 -40.55 -9.96 -25.09
N ARG A 554 -40.54 -8.61 -25.03
CA ARG A 554 -39.75 -7.77 -25.94
C ARG A 554 -38.28 -7.69 -25.57
N ASN A 555 -37.99 -7.60 -24.28
CA ASN A 555 -36.66 -7.82 -23.75
C ASN A 555 -36.63 -9.21 -23.09
N LEU A 556 -36.40 -10.18 -23.93
CA LEU A 556 -36.42 -11.60 -23.53
C LEU A 556 -35.16 -11.96 -22.77
N HIS A 557 -35.32 -12.42 -21.53
CA HIS A 557 -34.29 -13.01 -20.74
C HIS A 557 -34.56 -14.50 -20.61
N LEU A 558 -33.78 -15.33 -21.33
CA LEU A 558 -33.90 -16.77 -21.36
C LEU A 558 -32.69 -17.40 -20.63
N VAL A 559 -32.97 -18.26 -19.67
CA VAL A 559 -31.96 -19.05 -18.98
C VAL A 559 -32.18 -20.54 -19.29
N LEU A 560 -31.16 -21.20 -19.82
CA LEU A 560 -31.13 -22.60 -20.13
C LEU A 560 -30.30 -23.36 -19.08
N TYR A 561 -30.82 -24.51 -18.61
CA TYR A 561 -30.14 -25.35 -17.63
C TYR A 561 -29.72 -26.67 -18.31
N TRP A 562 -28.46 -26.72 -18.73
CA TRP A 562 -27.85 -27.90 -19.32
C TRP A 562 -27.28 -28.84 -18.28
N GLN A 563 -27.30 -30.14 -18.53
CA GLN A 563 -26.59 -31.13 -17.74
C GLN A 563 -25.85 -32.06 -18.68
N ALA A 564 -24.51 -32.07 -18.58
CA ALA A 564 -23.70 -33.02 -19.33
C ALA A 564 -23.89 -34.43 -18.80
N TYR A 565 -24.01 -35.42 -19.67
CA TYR A 565 -24.01 -36.84 -19.29
C TYR A 565 -22.76 -37.58 -19.74
N GLN A 566 -21.99 -37.01 -20.70
CA GLN A 566 -20.67 -37.46 -21.12
C GLN A 566 -19.83 -36.29 -21.63
N ASN A 567 -18.52 -36.50 -21.74
CA ASN A 567 -17.60 -35.46 -22.25
C ASN A 567 -17.89 -35.22 -23.74
N SER A 568 -17.69 -33.96 -24.19
CA SER A 568 -17.74 -33.57 -25.59
C SER A 568 -16.33 -33.51 -26.17
N GLU A 569 -16.15 -34.00 -27.40
CA GLU A 569 -14.89 -33.87 -28.12
C GLU A 569 -14.77 -32.54 -28.87
N LYS A 570 -15.88 -31.82 -29.03
CA LYS A 570 -15.98 -30.58 -29.79
C LYS A 570 -16.70 -29.53 -28.99
N ASP A 571 -16.38 -28.27 -29.27
CA ASP A 571 -17.13 -27.14 -28.77
C ASP A 571 -18.33 -26.85 -29.68
N PHE A 572 -19.50 -26.80 -29.07
CA PHE A 572 -20.74 -26.45 -29.71
C PHE A 572 -21.21 -25.05 -29.26
N SER A 573 -21.81 -24.30 -30.19
CA SER A 573 -22.55 -23.07 -29.89
C SER A 573 -24.02 -23.41 -29.68
N VAL A 574 -24.63 -22.69 -28.72
CA VAL A 574 -26.07 -22.72 -28.49
C VAL A 574 -26.73 -21.67 -29.40
N PHE A 575 -27.77 -22.01 -30.08
CA PHE A 575 -28.63 -21.06 -30.76
C PHE A 575 -29.95 -20.87 -30.02
N VAL A 576 -30.40 -19.65 -29.99
CA VAL A 576 -31.73 -19.23 -29.50
C VAL A 576 -32.36 -18.36 -30.58
N HIS A 577 -33.37 -18.89 -31.24
CA HIS A 577 -34.09 -18.20 -32.28
C HIS A 577 -35.54 -17.95 -31.85
N VAL A 578 -36.05 -16.79 -32.14
CA VAL A 578 -37.47 -16.43 -31.98
C VAL A 578 -38.08 -16.37 -33.37
N THR A 579 -39.15 -17.18 -33.62
CA THR A 579 -39.81 -17.26 -34.92
C THR A 579 -41.30 -16.87 -34.82
N ASP A 580 -41.84 -16.34 -35.92
CA ASP A 580 -43.26 -16.10 -36.08
C ASP A 580 -44.03 -17.38 -36.37
N ALA A 581 -45.37 -17.26 -36.61
CA ALA A 581 -46.24 -18.39 -36.92
C ALA A 581 -45.92 -19.09 -38.25
N ASP A 582 -45.26 -18.36 -39.16
CA ASP A 582 -44.85 -18.89 -40.49
C ASP A 582 -43.45 -19.51 -40.44
N GLY A 583 -42.77 -19.45 -39.29
CA GLY A 583 -41.43 -19.98 -39.08
C GLY A 583 -40.28 -19.00 -39.47
N ASN A 584 -40.60 -17.74 -39.80
CA ASN A 584 -39.61 -16.73 -40.13
C ASN A 584 -38.87 -16.29 -38.87
N LEU A 585 -37.53 -16.14 -38.97
CA LEU A 585 -36.69 -15.66 -37.90
C LEU A 585 -36.93 -14.17 -37.59
N VAL A 586 -37.25 -13.85 -36.34
CA VAL A 586 -37.56 -12.48 -35.89
C VAL A 586 -36.43 -11.92 -34.99
N ALA A 587 -35.87 -12.76 -34.14
CA ALA A 587 -34.74 -12.43 -33.30
C ALA A 587 -33.86 -13.66 -33.03
N GLN A 588 -32.57 -13.48 -32.82
CA GLN A 588 -31.68 -14.56 -32.50
C GLN A 588 -30.57 -14.13 -31.53
N HIS A 589 -30.07 -15.08 -30.78
CA HIS A 589 -28.82 -14.97 -29.99
C HIS A 589 -28.09 -16.31 -30.03
N ASP A 590 -26.97 -16.35 -30.74
CA ASP A 590 -26.15 -17.54 -30.91
C ASP A 590 -24.80 -17.30 -30.23
N GLY A 591 -24.29 -18.30 -29.52
CA GLY A 591 -23.00 -18.16 -28.86
C GLY A 591 -22.53 -19.41 -28.11
N ALA A 592 -21.28 -19.38 -27.71
CA ALA A 592 -20.75 -20.42 -26.84
C ALA A 592 -21.39 -20.29 -25.43
N PRO A 593 -21.73 -21.42 -24.77
CA PRO A 593 -22.42 -21.43 -23.48
C PRO A 593 -21.73 -20.57 -22.41
N ALA A 594 -22.55 -19.94 -21.53
CA ALA A 594 -22.10 -19.07 -20.44
C ALA A 594 -21.15 -17.96 -20.92
N PHE A 595 -21.50 -17.27 -22.00
CA PHE A 595 -20.68 -16.21 -22.61
C PHE A 595 -19.27 -16.67 -23.04
N GLY A 596 -19.12 -17.96 -23.41
CA GLY A 596 -17.85 -18.59 -23.80
C GLY A 596 -16.98 -19.04 -22.60
N LEU A 597 -17.43 -18.87 -21.37
CA LEU A 597 -16.72 -19.34 -20.18
C LEU A 597 -16.98 -20.82 -19.85
N ALA A 598 -17.93 -21.48 -20.58
CA ALA A 598 -18.24 -22.88 -20.43
C ALA A 598 -18.25 -23.60 -21.79
N PRO A 599 -17.11 -23.73 -22.49
CA PRO A 599 -17.06 -24.51 -23.72
C PRO A 599 -17.49 -25.93 -23.45
N THR A 600 -18.25 -26.58 -24.41
CA THR A 600 -18.84 -27.89 -24.18
C THR A 600 -17.81 -28.98 -23.95
N THR A 601 -16.58 -28.84 -24.47
CA THR A 601 -15.45 -29.75 -24.21
C THR A 601 -14.99 -29.74 -22.75
N ALA A 602 -15.27 -28.67 -22.00
CA ALA A 602 -14.91 -28.56 -20.59
C ALA A 602 -15.99 -29.06 -19.63
N TRP A 603 -17.16 -29.47 -20.13
CA TRP A 603 -18.27 -29.98 -19.30
C TRP A 603 -17.97 -31.36 -18.75
N GLN A 604 -18.21 -31.56 -17.46
CA GLN A 604 -18.01 -32.83 -16.79
C GLN A 604 -19.34 -33.61 -16.69
N PRO A 605 -19.33 -34.93 -16.81
CA PRO A 605 -20.55 -35.75 -16.61
C PRO A 605 -21.22 -35.45 -15.26
N GLY A 606 -22.52 -35.14 -15.29
CA GLY A 606 -23.30 -34.74 -14.12
C GLY A 606 -23.24 -33.25 -13.79
N GLU A 607 -22.37 -32.49 -14.43
CA GLU A 607 -22.26 -31.02 -14.22
C GLU A 607 -23.49 -30.31 -14.78
N ARG A 608 -24.03 -29.37 -13.99
CA ARG A 608 -25.12 -28.48 -14.40
C ARG A 608 -24.56 -27.14 -14.82
N ILE A 609 -24.85 -26.73 -16.05
CA ILE A 609 -24.41 -25.47 -16.65
C ILE A 609 -25.63 -24.52 -16.77
N VAL A 610 -25.44 -23.29 -16.36
CA VAL A 610 -26.41 -22.20 -16.51
C VAL A 610 -25.99 -21.35 -17.70
N ASP A 611 -26.87 -21.24 -18.71
CA ASP A 611 -26.57 -20.57 -19.96
C ASP A 611 -27.62 -19.46 -20.19
N VAL A 612 -27.18 -18.21 -20.24
CA VAL A 612 -28.04 -17.02 -20.25
C VAL A 612 -28.03 -16.37 -21.62
N HIS A 613 -29.21 -16.06 -22.12
CA HIS A 613 -29.42 -15.39 -23.41
C HIS A 613 -30.36 -14.21 -23.25
N ASP A 614 -29.84 -13.02 -23.55
CA ASP A 614 -30.60 -11.78 -23.58
C ASP A 614 -30.87 -11.38 -25.02
N LEU A 615 -32.16 -11.28 -25.39
CA LEU A 615 -32.59 -10.93 -26.74
C LEU A 615 -33.59 -9.77 -26.73
N ARG A 616 -33.40 -8.86 -27.67
CA ARG A 616 -34.44 -7.86 -27.98
C ARG A 616 -35.28 -8.37 -29.15
N VAL A 617 -36.58 -8.53 -28.90
CA VAL A 617 -37.54 -8.98 -29.90
C VAL A 617 -38.36 -7.75 -30.39
N ASP A 618 -37.90 -7.16 -31.48
CA ASP A 618 -38.58 -6.02 -32.12
C ASP A 618 -39.57 -6.54 -33.18
N ALA A 619 -40.73 -6.98 -32.71
CA ALA A 619 -41.76 -7.60 -33.56
C ALA A 619 -43.15 -6.99 -33.31
N ALA A 620 -44.09 -7.16 -34.28
CA ALA A 620 -45.48 -6.78 -34.14
C ALA A 620 -46.18 -7.57 -33.02
N PRO A 621 -47.30 -7.10 -32.47
CA PRO A 621 -48.11 -7.91 -31.56
C PRO A 621 -48.46 -9.27 -32.16
N GLY A 622 -48.27 -10.35 -31.40
CA GLY A 622 -48.49 -11.71 -31.88
C GLY A 622 -47.87 -12.79 -30.98
N VAL A 623 -48.05 -14.04 -31.42
CA VAL A 623 -47.47 -15.22 -30.70
C VAL A 623 -46.21 -15.64 -31.42
N TYR A 624 -45.11 -15.81 -30.65
CA TYR A 624 -43.81 -16.17 -31.16
C TYR A 624 -43.27 -17.43 -30.46
N THR A 625 -42.63 -18.30 -31.23
CA THR A 625 -42.04 -19.53 -30.71
C THR A 625 -40.54 -19.32 -30.49
N ILE A 626 -40.06 -19.70 -29.32
CA ILE A 626 -38.61 -19.73 -29.02
C ILE A 626 -38.12 -21.14 -29.35
N ILE A 627 -37.12 -21.25 -30.21
CA ILE A 627 -36.45 -22.52 -30.55
C ILE A 627 -34.99 -22.49 -30.16
N VAL A 628 -34.53 -23.59 -29.55
CA VAL A 628 -33.19 -23.73 -28.95
C VAL A 628 -32.56 -25.03 -29.46
N GLY A 629 -31.24 -25.02 -29.60
CA GLY A 629 -30.43 -26.19 -29.89
C GLY A 629 -28.95 -25.87 -29.88
N MET A 630 -28.15 -26.83 -30.37
CA MET A 630 -26.71 -26.61 -30.52
C MET A 630 -26.29 -26.85 -31.97
N TYR A 631 -25.17 -26.25 -32.36
CA TYR A 631 -24.55 -26.50 -33.66
C TYR A 631 -23.03 -26.45 -33.56
N ASP A 632 -22.33 -27.11 -34.46
CA ASP A 632 -20.88 -27.02 -34.65
C ASP A 632 -20.55 -25.70 -35.35
N PRO A 633 -19.85 -24.76 -34.71
CA PRO A 633 -19.58 -23.46 -35.30
C PRO A 633 -18.68 -23.50 -36.55
N ASN A 634 -17.95 -24.59 -36.77
CA ASN A 634 -17.09 -24.74 -37.94
C ASN A 634 -17.88 -25.26 -39.18
N SER A 635 -18.83 -26.18 -39.00
CA SER A 635 -19.60 -26.78 -40.08
C SER A 635 -21.01 -26.24 -40.22
N LEU A 636 -21.50 -25.46 -39.23
CA LEU A 636 -22.86 -24.99 -39.07
C LEU A 636 -23.91 -26.10 -38.97
N ALA A 637 -23.47 -27.33 -38.83
CA ALA A 637 -24.34 -28.48 -38.68
C ALA A 637 -24.99 -28.51 -37.31
N ARG A 638 -26.32 -28.66 -37.25
CA ARG A 638 -27.04 -28.80 -35.98
C ARG A 638 -26.73 -30.13 -35.33
N VAL A 639 -26.64 -30.12 -34.01
CA VAL A 639 -26.47 -31.32 -33.18
C VAL A 639 -27.81 -32.04 -33.07
N PRO A 640 -27.89 -33.37 -33.28
CA PRO A 640 -29.13 -34.11 -33.17
C PRO A 640 -29.80 -33.92 -31.79
N VAL A 641 -31.11 -33.68 -31.81
CA VAL A 641 -31.95 -33.45 -30.64
C VAL A 641 -32.96 -34.59 -30.50
N PHE A 642 -33.07 -35.11 -29.26
CA PHE A 642 -34.01 -36.15 -28.89
C PHE A 642 -34.89 -35.72 -27.71
N ASP A 643 -36.18 -36.08 -27.75
CA ASP A 643 -37.06 -35.85 -26.62
C ASP A 643 -36.72 -36.76 -25.42
N ALA A 644 -37.44 -36.59 -24.31
CA ALA A 644 -37.27 -37.43 -23.10
C ALA A 644 -37.57 -38.89 -23.31
N ARG A 645 -38.28 -39.27 -24.40
CA ARG A 645 -38.62 -40.66 -24.79
C ARG A 645 -37.60 -41.23 -25.78
N GLY A 646 -36.65 -40.45 -26.27
CA GLY A 646 -35.63 -40.84 -27.23
C GLY A 646 -36.02 -40.68 -28.68
N ALA A 647 -37.18 -40.07 -29.01
CA ALA A 647 -37.55 -39.73 -30.39
C ALA A 647 -36.80 -38.51 -30.88
N ARG A 648 -36.26 -38.54 -32.10
CA ARG A 648 -35.56 -37.39 -32.69
C ARG A 648 -36.56 -36.28 -33.01
N LEU A 649 -36.26 -35.04 -32.54
CA LEU A 649 -37.08 -33.90 -32.81
C LEU A 649 -36.85 -33.35 -34.24
N PRO A 650 -37.90 -32.80 -34.87
CA PRO A 650 -37.79 -32.18 -36.20
C PRO A 650 -36.76 -31.05 -36.21
N ASN A 651 -36.00 -30.97 -37.31
CA ASN A 651 -34.98 -29.91 -37.55
C ASN A 651 -33.90 -29.82 -36.48
N ASP A 652 -33.74 -30.83 -35.61
CA ASP A 652 -32.76 -30.86 -34.51
C ASP A 652 -32.86 -29.61 -33.65
N GLN A 653 -34.09 -29.30 -33.21
CA GLN A 653 -34.35 -28.10 -32.36
C GLN A 653 -35.45 -28.43 -31.32
N ILE A 654 -35.43 -27.64 -30.23
CA ILE A 654 -36.37 -27.73 -29.12
C ILE A 654 -37.26 -26.48 -29.18
N ALA A 655 -38.57 -26.64 -29.27
CA ALA A 655 -39.52 -25.57 -29.10
C ALA A 655 -39.84 -25.38 -27.61
N LEU A 656 -39.63 -24.17 -27.08
CA LEU A 656 -39.99 -23.79 -25.74
C LEU A 656 -41.42 -23.19 -25.68
N THR A 657 -41.86 -22.81 -24.47
CA THR A 657 -43.17 -22.13 -24.32
C THR A 657 -43.20 -20.87 -25.18
N PRO A 658 -44.25 -20.69 -25.99
CA PRO A 658 -44.40 -19.46 -26.81
C PRO A 658 -44.50 -18.21 -25.95
N ILE A 659 -44.02 -17.08 -26.48
CA ILE A 659 -44.19 -15.77 -25.90
C ILE A 659 -45.24 -14.96 -26.65
N VAL A 660 -45.98 -14.12 -25.91
CA VAL A 660 -46.98 -13.21 -26.49
C VAL A 660 -46.41 -11.80 -26.42
N ILE A 661 -46.26 -11.17 -27.58
CA ILE A 661 -45.89 -9.74 -27.66
C ILE A 661 -47.16 -8.96 -27.81
N GLU A 662 -47.41 -8.04 -26.87
CA GLU A 662 -48.55 -7.10 -26.85
C GLU A 662 -48.25 -5.85 -27.66
#